data_1fdbbd300e1be0cbd63fc707a2ca43bb
#
_entry.id   1fdbbd300e1be0cbd63fc707a2ca43bb
#
_cell.length_a   1.000
_cell.length_b   1.000
_cell.length_c   1.000
_cell.angle_alpha   90.00
_cell.angle_beta   90.00
_cell.angle_gamma   90.00
#
_symmetry.space_group_name_H-M   'P 1'
#
loop_
_entity.id
_entity.type
_entity.pdbx_description
1 polymer ?
#
loop_
_entity_poly.entity_id
_entity_poly.type
_entity_poly.pdbx_seq_one_letter_code
_entity_poly.pdbx_strand_id
1 'polypeptide(L)'
;MSTTIKALSLAIAAMLVLMTSPISLGQQGTSVYEGDWPSWAGSSNASRYSPLDQITAENVENLEIAWRWSTQGFGPGTDFVNPSTPLEIDGVLYANVGTTRNVVALDATSGQVLWMYRYDEGTRFDEAPRKGAGRGVSYYNNGEKSRIFDISPGYQLVSLDPATGIPDPSFGEDGLVDLYVGVRNGDDPRFAYPDIGISAPPFIMNDVIVVGAAHRTGGRPRAKLNTKGDIRGFDVHSGELLWTFHTIPARGEYGYESWISGNDITGNSGVWAAISGDPELGHVYLPVEDPTGDYYGGDRHGDNLFSSGLVAVDVKTGERQWHFQFIHHDIWDWDIPSPPIIADLPNGRKVVMSVTKQAWVYAFDRMTGEPIWPIVEREVPTGDVPNEWYSPTQPFPTRPAPFDRQGFTEADMIDWTPEIKALALESVEGFRLSPSIYSPPSLQDAPDGTRGLLSLPSSTGGSNWESSAFDPETGILYVPSRTQLQVLALAKNPDSDIDLSQGFGVRAPRVQGLQIVKPPYGRVTAIDMNSGDHLWMIANADTPDNIKNHPLLEGVDIPRTGIPTRAGVLLTKELLFVAEGTGGVGASPIFRAVDKATGDIVAEIDLPANQGGIPFTYEAGGKQYVAMFVTSGSSAAELIAYALP
;
A
#
# COMPACT_ATOMS: atom_id res chain seq x y z
N MET A 1 -67.67 52.29 -40.17
CA MET A 1 -66.38 52.84 -39.75
C MET A 1 -65.94 52.02 -38.55
N SER A 2 -65.08 51.06 -38.82
CA SER A 2 -64.63 50.03 -37.86
C SER A 2 -63.22 50.33 -37.40
N THR A 3 -63.02 50.38 -36.13
CA THR A 3 -61.69 50.50 -35.53
C THR A 3 -61.38 49.21 -34.75
N THR A 4 -60.47 48.43 -35.27
CA THR A 4 -60.03 47.14 -34.72
C THR A 4 -58.93 47.40 -33.68
N ILE A 5 -59.12 46.94 -32.42
CA ILE A 5 -58.09 46.91 -31.37
C ILE A 5 -57.44 45.56 -31.40
N LYS A 6 -56.14 45.56 -31.62
CA LYS A 6 -55.27 44.32 -31.49
C LYS A 6 -54.86 44.18 -30.03
N ALA A 7 -55.25 43.07 -29.39
CA ALA A 7 -54.73 42.64 -28.11
C ALA A 7 -53.44 41.86 -28.32
N LEU A 8 -52.36 42.25 -27.61
CA LEU A 8 -51.08 41.61 -27.60
C LEU A 8 -51.05 40.61 -26.43
N SER A 9 -51.09 39.33 -26.72
CA SER A 9 -50.95 38.28 -25.68
C SER A 9 -49.47 37.94 -25.49
N LEU A 10 -48.94 38.28 -24.28
CA LEU A 10 -47.60 37.85 -23.84
C LEU A 10 -47.70 36.42 -23.30
N ALA A 11 -47.15 35.46 -24.03
CA ALA A 11 -46.96 34.08 -23.55
C ALA A 11 -45.65 34.03 -22.76
N ILE A 12 -45.71 33.88 -21.43
CA ILE A 12 -44.55 33.53 -20.58
C ILE A 12 -44.39 32.02 -20.64
N ALA A 13 -43.38 31.56 -21.37
CA ALA A 13 -42.94 30.18 -21.32
C ALA A 13 -42.08 29.99 -20.04
N ALA A 14 -42.65 29.37 -19.02
CA ALA A 14 -41.89 28.89 -17.88
C ALA A 14 -41.10 27.65 -18.33
N MET A 15 -39.78 27.80 -18.49
CA MET A 15 -38.85 26.70 -18.72
C MET A 15 -38.62 26.00 -17.39
N LEU A 16 -39.28 24.86 -17.16
CA LEU A 16 -39.00 23.96 -16.06
C LEU A 16 -37.65 23.26 -16.40
N VAL A 17 -36.57 23.75 -15.80
CA VAL A 17 -35.31 23.01 -15.78
C VAL A 17 -35.49 21.89 -14.76
N LEU A 18 -35.81 20.69 -15.24
CA LEU A 18 -35.66 19.46 -14.48
C LEU A 18 -34.15 19.26 -14.25
N MET A 19 -33.67 19.68 -13.08
CA MET A 19 -32.41 19.19 -12.56
C MET A 19 -32.59 17.71 -12.26
N THR A 20 -32.23 16.84 -13.19
CA THR A 20 -32.00 15.44 -12.91
C THR A 20 -30.72 15.38 -12.10
N SER A 21 -30.84 15.29 -10.77
CA SER A 21 -29.73 14.86 -9.93
C SER A 21 -29.24 13.51 -10.46
N PRO A 22 -27.94 13.31 -10.69
CA PRO A 22 -27.43 12.00 -11.05
C PRO A 22 -27.80 11.04 -9.90
N ILE A 23 -28.43 9.92 -10.23
CA ILE A 23 -28.64 8.83 -9.30
C ILE A 23 -27.24 8.39 -8.84
N SER A 24 -26.92 8.64 -7.58
CA SER A 24 -25.68 8.16 -6.96
C SER A 24 -25.73 6.65 -6.95
N LEU A 25 -25.02 6.01 -7.87
CA LEU A 25 -24.69 4.59 -7.76
C LEU A 25 -23.80 4.44 -6.53
N GLY A 26 -24.14 3.53 -5.63
CA GLY A 26 -23.37 3.29 -4.42
C GLY A 26 -21.90 3.04 -4.75
N GLN A 27 -21.04 3.96 -4.35
CA GLN A 27 -19.60 3.92 -4.61
C GLN A 27 -18.84 4.11 -3.30
N GLN A 28 -17.72 3.40 -3.16
CA GLN A 28 -16.79 3.73 -2.09
C GLN A 28 -16.25 5.14 -2.33
N GLY A 29 -16.29 5.98 -1.29
CA GLY A 29 -15.65 7.28 -1.32
C GLY A 29 -16.34 8.35 -2.14
N THR A 30 -17.65 8.22 -2.43
CA THR A 30 -18.43 9.39 -2.84
C THR A 30 -18.73 10.22 -1.61
N SER A 31 -17.95 11.28 -1.39
CA SER A 31 -18.25 12.27 -0.38
C SER A 31 -19.52 13.02 -0.75
N VAL A 32 -20.40 13.20 0.22
CA VAL A 32 -21.54 14.11 0.10
C VAL A 32 -21.08 15.54 0.36
N TYR A 33 -19.96 15.69 1.04
CA TYR A 33 -19.34 16.97 1.43
C TYR A 33 -17.90 17.02 0.94
N GLU A 34 -17.45 18.19 0.47
CA GLU A 34 -16.06 18.39 -0.01
C GLU A 34 -14.99 18.19 1.07
N GLY A 35 -15.41 18.14 2.35
CA GLY A 35 -14.52 18.01 3.50
C GLY A 35 -14.29 16.60 4.02
N ASP A 36 -15.00 15.58 3.49
CA ASP A 36 -14.90 14.21 3.99
C ASP A 36 -13.61 13.50 3.52
N TRP A 37 -13.26 12.40 4.24
CA TRP A 37 -12.25 11.43 3.85
C TRP A 37 -12.87 10.03 3.73
N PRO A 38 -13.67 9.77 2.68
CA PRO A 38 -14.60 8.64 2.63
C PRO A 38 -13.98 7.32 2.22
N SER A 39 -12.69 7.26 1.91
CA SER A 39 -11.99 6.03 1.60
C SER A 39 -10.57 6.02 2.16
N TRP A 40 -9.96 4.85 2.24
CA TRP A 40 -8.61 4.66 2.79
C TRP A 40 -7.55 5.60 2.18
N ALA A 41 -7.68 5.97 0.93
CA ALA A 41 -6.78 6.88 0.23
C ALA A 41 -7.47 8.19 -0.22
N GLY A 42 -8.52 8.61 0.47
CA GLY A 42 -9.32 9.79 0.17
C GLY A 42 -10.42 9.54 -0.85
N SER A 43 -10.18 8.70 -1.84
CA SER A 43 -11.13 8.37 -2.90
C SER A 43 -10.86 7.00 -3.52
N SER A 44 -11.77 6.50 -4.37
CA SER A 44 -11.62 5.22 -5.09
C SER A 44 -10.42 5.19 -6.05
N ASN A 45 -9.94 6.35 -6.48
CA ASN A 45 -8.79 6.50 -7.37
C ASN A 45 -7.43 6.46 -6.65
N ALA A 46 -7.41 6.38 -5.33
CA ALA A 46 -6.23 6.27 -4.49
C ALA A 46 -5.22 7.43 -4.60
N SER A 47 -5.69 8.65 -4.87
CA SER A 47 -4.82 9.82 -5.08
C SER A 47 -4.19 10.39 -3.80
N ARG A 48 -4.77 10.16 -2.62
CA ARG A 48 -4.38 10.79 -1.33
C ARG A 48 -4.34 12.31 -1.39
N TYR A 49 -5.17 12.88 -2.21
CA TYR A 49 -5.35 14.32 -2.40
C TYR A 49 -6.65 14.77 -1.76
N SER A 50 -6.59 15.92 -1.10
CA SER A 50 -7.76 16.68 -0.64
C SER A 50 -7.70 18.12 -1.15
N PRO A 51 -8.81 18.67 -1.66
CA PRO A 51 -8.86 20.07 -2.10
C PRO A 51 -8.96 21.07 -0.95
N LEU A 52 -9.01 20.63 0.30
CA LEU A 52 -9.07 21.50 1.47
C LEU A 52 -7.88 22.44 1.53
N ASP A 53 -8.14 23.72 1.86
CA ASP A 53 -7.19 24.82 1.78
C ASP A 53 -7.24 25.80 2.97
N GLN A 54 -7.85 25.42 4.11
CA GLN A 54 -7.76 26.22 5.32
C GLN A 54 -6.33 26.20 5.90
N ILE A 55 -5.63 25.09 5.77
CA ILE A 55 -4.22 24.93 6.18
C ILE A 55 -3.36 25.20 4.95
N THR A 56 -2.58 26.28 5.01
CA THR A 56 -1.77 26.82 3.91
C THR A 56 -0.29 26.92 4.30
N ALA A 57 0.57 27.24 3.35
CA ALA A 57 1.98 27.49 3.63
C ALA A 57 2.22 28.65 4.61
N GLU A 58 1.28 29.63 4.67
CA GLU A 58 1.40 30.80 5.55
C GLU A 58 0.99 30.54 7.01
N ASN A 59 0.21 29.48 7.29
CA ASN A 59 -0.36 29.23 8.62
C ASN A 59 -0.06 27.84 9.20
N VAL A 60 0.50 26.94 8.43
CA VAL A 60 0.74 25.55 8.85
C VAL A 60 1.65 25.42 10.09
N GLU A 61 2.53 26.39 10.32
CA GLU A 61 3.38 26.45 11.51
C GLU A 61 2.58 26.67 12.82
N ASN A 62 1.33 27.14 12.71
CA ASN A 62 0.44 27.38 13.84
C ASN A 62 -0.45 26.19 14.18
N LEU A 63 -0.25 25.04 13.56
CA LEU A 63 -0.99 23.83 13.87
C LEU A 63 -0.74 23.39 15.31
N GLU A 64 -1.83 23.15 16.04
CA GLU A 64 -1.81 22.62 17.39
C GLU A 64 -2.58 21.30 17.48
N ILE A 65 -2.27 20.47 18.47
CA ILE A 65 -3.04 19.26 18.74
C ILE A 65 -4.43 19.68 19.24
N ALA A 66 -5.45 19.49 18.40
CA ALA A 66 -6.84 19.75 18.74
C ALA A 66 -7.38 18.70 19.71
N TRP A 67 -7.05 17.43 19.48
CA TRP A 67 -7.41 16.33 20.37
C TRP A 67 -6.49 15.13 20.18
N ARG A 68 -6.48 14.22 21.18
CA ARG A 68 -5.75 12.93 21.18
C ARG A 68 -6.66 11.84 21.72
N TRP A 69 -6.57 10.66 21.14
CA TRP A 69 -7.27 9.48 21.59
C TRP A 69 -6.36 8.25 21.61
N SER A 70 -6.32 7.52 22.71
CA SER A 70 -5.44 6.36 22.89
C SER A 70 -6.17 5.04 22.61
N THR A 71 -5.50 4.09 21.94
CA THR A 71 -5.99 2.73 21.73
C THR A 71 -5.86 1.83 22.97
N GLN A 72 -5.42 2.36 24.10
CA GLN A 72 -5.25 1.60 25.34
C GLN A 72 -6.57 1.00 25.83
N GLY A 73 -6.59 -0.31 26.08
CA GLY A 73 -7.77 -1.01 26.59
C GLY A 73 -8.73 -1.50 25.48
N PHE A 74 -8.39 -1.32 24.23
CA PHE A 74 -9.18 -1.78 23.08
C PHE A 74 -8.71 -3.15 22.55
N GLY A 75 -8.55 -4.12 23.44
CA GLY A 75 -8.15 -5.49 23.07
C GLY A 75 -7.47 -6.21 24.23
N PRO A 76 -7.17 -7.51 24.09
CA PRO A 76 -6.51 -8.31 25.14
C PRO A 76 -5.03 -7.95 25.35
N GLY A 77 -4.40 -7.25 24.40
CA GLY A 77 -3.03 -6.79 24.46
C GLY A 77 -2.90 -5.31 24.12
N THR A 78 -1.72 -4.73 24.32
CA THR A 78 -1.43 -3.35 23.92
C THR A 78 -1.22 -3.27 22.41
N ASP A 79 -1.89 -2.34 21.78
CA ASP A 79 -1.72 -1.99 20.36
C ASP A 79 -0.54 -1.03 20.23
N PHE A 80 0.67 -1.59 20.13
CA PHE A 80 1.91 -0.81 20.03
C PHE A 80 2.14 -0.18 18.65
N VAL A 81 1.48 -0.69 17.62
CA VAL A 81 1.60 -0.24 16.23
C VAL A 81 0.24 -0.26 15.57
N ASN A 82 -0.28 0.90 15.24
CA ASN A 82 -1.54 1.01 14.52
C ASN A 82 -1.32 1.61 13.12
N PRO A 83 -1.43 0.80 12.03
CA PRO A 83 -1.28 1.26 10.66
C PRO A 83 -2.60 1.74 10.03
N SER A 84 -3.69 1.80 10.77
CA SER A 84 -5.00 2.19 10.26
C SER A 84 -4.99 3.63 9.75
N THR A 85 -5.68 3.86 8.64
CA THR A 85 -6.08 5.20 8.19
C THR A 85 -7.60 5.29 8.38
N PRO A 86 -8.08 6.09 9.33
CA PRO A 86 -9.50 6.29 9.53
C PRO A 86 -10.21 6.83 8.28
N LEU A 87 -11.50 6.51 8.15
CA LEU A 87 -12.42 7.26 7.30
C LEU A 87 -13.04 8.38 8.12
N GLU A 88 -13.37 9.49 7.48
CA GLU A 88 -14.22 10.52 8.04
C GLU A 88 -15.44 10.71 7.16
N ILE A 89 -16.64 10.61 7.76
CA ILE A 89 -17.95 10.74 7.09
C ILE A 89 -18.88 11.52 8.02
N ASP A 90 -19.38 12.64 7.58
CA ASP A 90 -20.39 13.43 8.29
C ASP A 90 -20.05 13.72 9.77
N GLY A 91 -18.78 14.03 10.08
CA GLY A 91 -18.32 14.33 11.44
C GLY A 91 -18.02 13.09 12.28
N VAL A 92 -17.96 11.90 11.71
CA VAL A 92 -17.64 10.64 12.41
C VAL A 92 -16.42 9.97 11.78
N LEU A 93 -15.42 9.66 12.63
CA LEU A 93 -14.26 8.86 12.24
C LEU A 93 -14.51 7.39 12.48
N TYR A 94 -14.21 6.55 11.49
CA TYR A 94 -14.27 5.09 11.59
C TYR A 94 -12.89 4.49 11.42
N ALA A 95 -12.45 3.65 12.36
CA ALA A 95 -11.10 3.09 12.36
C ALA A 95 -11.04 1.66 12.90
N ASN A 96 -9.97 0.95 12.51
CA ASN A 96 -9.58 -0.31 13.17
C ASN A 96 -8.61 -0.02 14.33
N VAL A 97 -8.82 -0.70 15.46
CA VAL A 97 -8.00 -0.53 16.65
C VAL A 97 -7.81 -1.82 17.44
N GLY A 98 -6.73 -1.84 18.21
CA GLY A 98 -6.43 -2.95 19.10
C GLY A 98 -5.84 -4.18 18.39
N THR A 99 -5.31 -5.09 19.17
CA THR A 99 -4.64 -6.30 18.67
C THR A 99 -5.60 -7.27 17.97
N THR A 100 -6.91 -7.16 18.22
CA THR A 100 -7.98 -7.97 17.63
C THR A 100 -8.75 -7.26 16.52
N ARG A 101 -8.27 -6.11 16.04
CA ARG A 101 -8.86 -5.33 14.93
C ARG A 101 -10.31 -4.91 15.20
N ASN A 102 -10.59 -4.37 16.39
CA ASN A 102 -11.93 -3.85 16.67
C ASN A 102 -12.25 -2.64 15.79
N VAL A 103 -13.51 -2.43 15.47
CA VAL A 103 -13.97 -1.24 14.74
C VAL A 103 -14.50 -0.23 15.74
N VAL A 104 -14.05 1.03 15.64
CA VAL A 104 -14.53 2.14 16.48
C VAL A 104 -15.09 3.26 15.62
N ALA A 105 -16.09 3.95 16.16
CA ALA A 105 -16.53 5.25 15.68
C ALA A 105 -16.21 6.32 16.73
N LEU A 106 -15.63 7.43 16.27
CA LEU A 106 -15.26 8.56 17.10
C LEU A 106 -15.90 9.83 16.56
N ASP A 107 -16.26 10.77 17.44
CA ASP A 107 -16.60 12.14 17.04
C ASP A 107 -15.36 12.82 16.44
N ALA A 108 -15.45 13.32 15.23
CA ALA A 108 -14.33 13.88 14.47
C ALA A 108 -13.77 15.18 15.05
N THR A 109 -14.57 15.92 15.86
CA THR A 109 -14.17 17.18 16.47
C THR A 109 -13.48 17.02 17.82
N SER A 110 -13.71 15.90 18.51
CA SER A 110 -13.26 15.69 19.90
C SER A 110 -12.53 14.39 20.16
N GLY A 111 -12.58 13.43 19.23
CA GLY A 111 -12.05 12.08 19.44
C GLY A 111 -12.85 11.24 20.45
N GLN A 112 -14.05 11.69 20.86
CA GLN A 112 -14.88 10.93 21.79
C GLN A 112 -15.42 9.66 21.12
N VAL A 113 -15.32 8.51 21.84
CA VAL A 113 -15.87 7.23 21.36
C VAL A 113 -17.40 7.30 21.31
N LEU A 114 -17.96 7.03 20.14
CA LEU A 114 -19.42 6.91 19.95
C LEU A 114 -19.88 5.48 20.15
N TRP A 115 -19.19 4.53 19.51
CA TRP A 115 -19.42 3.10 19.66
C TRP A 115 -18.17 2.29 19.32
N MET A 116 -18.18 0.99 19.67
CA MET A 116 -17.15 0.03 19.29
C MET A 116 -17.76 -1.35 19.04
N TYR A 117 -17.35 -1.97 17.92
CA TYR A 117 -17.61 -3.37 17.63
C TYR A 117 -16.37 -4.21 17.94
N ARG A 118 -16.54 -5.31 18.67
CA ARG A 118 -15.45 -6.22 19.05
C ARG A 118 -15.63 -7.57 18.41
N TYR A 119 -14.55 -8.08 17.84
CA TYR A 119 -14.50 -9.47 17.38
C TYR A 119 -14.20 -10.42 18.55
N ASP A 120 -14.90 -11.54 18.59
CA ASP A 120 -14.63 -12.71 19.45
C ASP A 120 -14.53 -13.95 18.57
N GLU A 121 -13.35 -14.24 18.05
CA GLU A 121 -13.11 -15.30 17.07
C GLU A 121 -12.43 -16.53 17.69
N GLY A 122 -12.07 -16.50 18.97
CA GLY A 122 -11.44 -17.62 19.67
C GLY A 122 -10.23 -18.20 18.91
N THR A 123 -10.22 -19.52 18.71
CA THR A 123 -9.11 -20.22 18.02
C THR A 123 -8.92 -19.78 16.57
N ARG A 124 -9.95 -19.26 15.93
CA ARG A 124 -9.85 -18.70 14.56
C ARG A 124 -8.92 -17.48 14.54
N PHE A 125 -9.02 -16.61 15.53
CA PHE A 125 -8.07 -15.50 15.73
C PHE A 125 -6.66 -16.02 16.06
N ASP A 126 -6.54 -17.06 16.91
CA ASP A 126 -5.24 -17.57 17.33
C ASP A 126 -4.40 -18.10 16.14
N GLU A 127 -5.05 -18.72 15.16
CA GLU A 127 -4.42 -19.26 13.96
C GLU A 127 -4.29 -18.24 12.81
N ALA A 128 -4.96 -17.09 12.90
CA ALA A 128 -5.01 -16.10 11.82
C ALA A 128 -3.61 -15.62 11.40
N PRO A 129 -3.30 -15.57 10.09
CA PRO A 129 -1.99 -15.14 9.60
C PRO A 129 -1.79 -13.63 9.64
N ARG A 130 -2.88 -12.85 9.60
CA ARG A 130 -2.87 -11.38 9.48
C ARG A 130 -3.56 -10.72 10.66
N LYS A 131 -2.91 -10.77 11.82
CA LYS A 131 -3.37 -10.15 13.07
C LYS A 131 -3.06 -8.66 13.15
N GLY A 132 -3.47 -8.02 14.25
CA GLY A 132 -3.25 -6.60 14.54
C GLY A 132 -4.38 -5.70 14.03
N ALA A 133 -4.22 -4.41 14.24
CA ALA A 133 -5.26 -3.40 14.01
C ALA A 133 -5.80 -3.33 12.58
N GLY A 134 -5.06 -3.85 11.59
CA GLY A 134 -5.47 -3.68 10.19
C GLY A 134 -5.14 -2.29 9.66
N ARG A 135 -5.60 -1.97 8.44
CA ARG A 135 -5.27 -0.70 7.78
C ARG A 135 -6.44 0.25 7.66
N GLY A 136 -7.67 -0.18 7.93
CA GLY A 136 -8.86 0.64 7.87
C GLY A 136 -10.10 -0.15 7.51
N VAL A 137 -11.22 0.52 7.47
CA VAL A 137 -12.55 0.02 7.11
C VAL A 137 -13.02 0.61 5.79
N SER A 138 -14.19 0.17 5.29
CA SER A 138 -14.80 0.75 4.10
C SER A 138 -16.23 1.20 4.39
N TYR A 139 -16.63 2.28 3.74
CA TYR A 139 -17.96 2.84 3.86
C TYR A 139 -18.74 2.65 2.56
N TYR A 140 -20.02 2.34 2.70
CA TYR A 140 -20.98 2.25 1.60
C TYR A 140 -22.23 3.08 1.92
N ASN A 141 -22.73 3.79 0.92
CA ASN A 141 -23.99 4.52 1.01
C ASN A 141 -24.63 4.60 -0.39
N ASN A 142 -25.87 4.15 -0.50
CA ASN A 142 -26.67 4.26 -1.74
C ASN A 142 -27.81 5.30 -1.64
N GLY A 143 -27.83 6.12 -0.57
CA GLY A 143 -28.89 7.08 -0.28
C GLY A 143 -30.08 6.53 0.51
N GLU A 144 -30.25 5.21 0.57
CA GLU A 144 -31.29 4.53 1.35
C GLU A 144 -30.71 3.83 2.58
N LYS A 145 -29.55 3.23 2.44
CA LYS A 145 -28.85 2.47 3.48
C LYS A 145 -27.36 2.76 3.43
N SER A 146 -26.77 2.96 4.61
CA SER A 146 -25.32 3.09 4.79
C SER A 146 -24.78 1.94 5.62
N ARG A 147 -23.50 1.58 5.40
CA ARG A 147 -22.81 0.46 6.06
C ARG A 147 -21.32 0.74 6.20
N ILE A 148 -20.75 0.23 7.30
CA ILE A 148 -19.30 0.06 7.46
C ILE A 148 -18.97 -1.41 7.22
N PHE A 149 -17.98 -1.67 6.37
CA PHE A 149 -17.45 -2.99 6.12
C PHE A 149 -16.03 -3.13 6.65
N ASP A 150 -15.76 -4.26 7.27
CA ASP A 150 -14.43 -4.65 7.73
C ASP A 150 -14.18 -6.13 7.45
N ILE A 151 -12.89 -6.52 7.48
CA ILE A 151 -12.50 -7.93 7.42
C ILE A 151 -11.72 -8.24 8.69
N SER A 152 -12.27 -9.16 9.50
CA SER A 152 -11.67 -9.58 10.75
C SER A 152 -10.30 -10.27 10.57
N PRO A 153 -9.47 -10.39 11.61
CA PRO A 153 -8.26 -11.21 11.58
C PRO A 153 -8.49 -12.65 11.13
N GLY A 154 -9.59 -13.25 11.57
CA GLY A 154 -10.01 -14.61 11.20
C GLY A 154 -10.67 -14.71 9.82
N TYR A 155 -10.52 -13.67 8.98
CA TYR A 155 -11.00 -13.66 7.60
C TYR A 155 -12.53 -13.82 7.49
N GLN A 156 -13.26 -12.96 8.21
CA GLN A 156 -14.72 -12.79 8.08
C GLN A 156 -15.03 -11.39 7.57
N LEU A 157 -15.86 -11.26 6.55
CA LEU A 157 -16.37 -9.99 6.06
C LEU A 157 -17.59 -9.60 6.91
N VAL A 158 -17.55 -8.41 7.51
CA VAL A 158 -18.54 -7.92 8.46
C VAL A 158 -19.20 -6.67 7.91
N SER A 159 -20.53 -6.57 8.05
CA SER A 159 -21.33 -5.38 7.72
C SER A 159 -21.91 -4.80 9.01
N LEU A 160 -21.56 -3.53 9.32
CA LEU A 160 -22.01 -2.81 10.50
C LEU A 160 -22.90 -1.63 10.13
N ASP A 161 -23.88 -1.34 10.96
CA ASP A 161 -24.63 -0.07 10.93
C ASP A 161 -23.71 1.09 11.38
N PRO A 162 -23.52 2.14 10.59
CA PRO A 162 -22.59 3.22 10.92
C PRO A 162 -22.95 4.02 12.17
N ALA A 163 -24.24 4.11 12.50
CA ALA A 163 -24.70 4.88 13.66
C ALA A 163 -24.53 4.12 14.98
N THR A 164 -24.55 2.78 14.95
CA THR A 164 -24.63 1.95 16.17
C THR A 164 -23.49 0.93 16.32
N GLY A 165 -22.79 0.58 15.24
CA GLY A 165 -21.80 -0.49 15.21
C GLY A 165 -22.40 -1.89 15.32
N ILE A 166 -23.73 -2.04 15.20
CA ILE A 166 -24.40 -3.33 15.27
C ILE A 166 -24.29 -4.03 13.90
N PRO A 167 -23.96 -5.33 13.86
CA PRO A 167 -23.99 -6.10 12.61
C PRO A 167 -25.35 -6.06 11.93
N ASP A 168 -25.35 -5.90 10.60
CA ASP A 168 -26.57 -5.84 9.79
C ASP A 168 -27.12 -7.25 9.53
N PRO A 169 -28.25 -7.67 10.16
CA PRO A 169 -28.75 -9.04 10.04
C PRO A 169 -29.23 -9.41 8.63
N SER A 170 -29.33 -8.44 7.72
CA SER A 170 -29.70 -8.71 6.31
C SER A 170 -28.48 -9.07 5.44
N PHE A 171 -27.25 -9.05 5.99
CA PHE A 171 -26.02 -9.34 5.29
C PHE A 171 -25.43 -10.67 5.76
N GLY A 172 -25.22 -11.61 4.87
CA GLY A 172 -24.67 -12.94 5.18
C GLY A 172 -25.46 -13.68 6.26
N GLU A 173 -24.76 -14.26 7.22
CA GLU A 173 -25.32 -14.86 8.42
C GLU A 173 -25.13 -13.90 9.60
N ASP A 174 -26.22 -13.26 10.05
CA ASP A 174 -26.20 -12.29 11.16
C ASP A 174 -25.17 -11.16 11.02
N GLY A 175 -24.97 -10.64 9.80
CA GLY A 175 -24.04 -9.54 9.49
C GLY A 175 -22.64 -9.97 9.07
N LEU A 176 -22.40 -11.29 8.90
CA LEU A 176 -21.09 -11.83 8.58
C LEU A 176 -21.10 -12.76 7.37
N VAL A 177 -20.00 -12.77 6.62
CA VAL A 177 -19.72 -13.75 5.57
C VAL A 177 -18.39 -14.46 5.91
N ASP A 178 -18.42 -15.79 5.99
CA ASP A 178 -17.20 -16.58 6.21
C ASP A 178 -16.37 -16.68 4.93
N LEU A 179 -15.26 -15.95 4.90
CA LEU A 179 -14.37 -15.92 3.75
C LEU A 179 -13.48 -17.16 3.60
N TYR A 180 -13.46 -18.10 4.55
CA TYR A 180 -12.80 -19.38 4.36
C TYR A 180 -13.61 -20.35 3.49
N VAL A 181 -14.91 -20.11 3.33
CA VAL A 181 -15.76 -20.95 2.46
C VAL A 181 -15.32 -20.78 1.00
N GLY A 182 -15.05 -21.91 0.34
CA GLY A 182 -14.68 -21.95 -1.09
C GLY A 182 -13.25 -21.53 -1.43
N VAL A 183 -12.38 -21.34 -0.44
CA VAL A 183 -10.96 -21.05 -0.67
C VAL A 183 -10.25 -22.29 -1.24
N ARG A 184 -9.54 -22.12 -2.35
CA ARG A 184 -8.77 -23.22 -2.97
C ARG A 184 -7.53 -23.57 -2.14
N ASN A 185 -7.22 -24.87 -2.01
CA ASN A 185 -6.14 -25.41 -1.18
C ASN A 185 -6.26 -24.99 0.31
N GLY A 186 -7.49 -24.76 0.79
CA GLY A 186 -7.74 -24.36 2.18
C GLY A 186 -7.94 -25.52 3.14
N ASP A 187 -7.97 -26.77 2.66
CA ASP A 187 -8.29 -27.98 3.40
C ASP A 187 -7.07 -28.81 3.82
N ASP A 188 -5.90 -28.17 3.95
CA ASP A 188 -4.69 -28.84 4.42
C ASP A 188 -4.88 -29.35 5.86
N PRO A 189 -4.85 -30.67 6.11
CA PRO A 189 -5.14 -31.25 7.42
C PRO A 189 -4.10 -30.92 8.51
N ARG A 190 -2.97 -30.31 8.13
CA ARG A 190 -1.96 -29.83 9.07
C ARG A 190 -2.38 -28.55 9.81
N PHE A 191 -3.38 -27.82 9.30
CA PHE A 191 -3.84 -26.55 9.84
C PHE A 191 -5.33 -26.61 10.19
N ALA A 192 -5.70 -25.98 11.29
CA ALA A 192 -7.10 -25.91 11.70
C ALA A 192 -7.95 -25.01 10.80
N TYR A 193 -7.31 -24.00 10.18
CA TYR A 193 -7.93 -23.04 9.27
C TYR A 193 -6.99 -22.79 8.08
N PRO A 194 -7.54 -22.35 6.92
CA PRO A 194 -6.72 -21.91 5.79
C PRO A 194 -5.69 -20.83 6.19
N ASP A 195 -4.45 -20.95 5.73
CA ASP A 195 -3.38 -19.98 6.05
C ASP A 195 -3.46 -18.74 5.15
N ILE A 196 -4.61 -18.05 5.21
CA ILE A 196 -4.93 -16.85 4.42
C ILE A 196 -5.70 -15.86 5.27
N GLY A 197 -5.53 -14.57 4.99
CA GLY A 197 -6.23 -13.46 5.64
C GLY A 197 -6.02 -12.18 4.86
N ILE A 198 -6.26 -11.03 5.46
CA ILE A 198 -6.00 -9.71 4.87
C ILE A 198 -5.84 -8.67 5.97
N SER A 199 -5.12 -7.59 5.70
CA SER A 199 -5.04 -6.41 6.59
C SER A 199 -5.57 -5.14 5.92
N ALA A 200 -5.71 -5.13 4.58
CA ALA A 200 -6.31 -4.02 3.85
C ALA A 200 -7.84 -4.04 4.00
N PRO A 201 -8.52 -2.89 3.94
CA PRO A 201 -9.97 -2.84 3.90
C PRO A 201 -10.50 -3.49 2.63
N PRO A 202 -11.76 -4.01 2.62
CA PRO A 202 -12.41 -4.42 1.39
C PRO A 202 -12.61 -3.20 0.48
N PHE A 203 -12.65 -3.41 -0.84
CA PHE A 203 -12.91 -2.32 -1.79
C PHE A 203 -14.36 -2.41 -2.26
N ILE A 204 -15.06 -1.28 -2.36
CA ILE A 204 -16.47 -1.25 -2.76
C ILE A 204 -16.66 -0.35 -3.96
N MET A 205 -17.30 -0.88 -5.01
CA MET A 205 -17.67 -0.09 -6.18
C MET A 205 -18.85 -0.75 -6.92
N ASN A 206 -19.82 0.05 -7.38
CA ASN A 206 -20.96 -0.42 -8.17
C ASN A 206 -21.73 -1.60 -7.53
N ASP A 207 -21.99 -1.49 -6.21
CA ASP A 207 -22.69 -2.46 -5.37
C ASP A 207 -21.96 -3.82 -5.20
N VAL A 208 -20.67 -3.87 -5.52
CA VAL A 208 -19.82 -5.04 -5.32
C VAL A 208 -18.73 -4.73 -4.29
N ILE A 209 -18.57 -5.65 -3.32
CA ILE A 209 -17.46 -5.68 -2.38
C ILE A 209 -16.37 -6.57 -2.96
N VAL A 210 -15.21 -6.02 -3.24
CA VAL A 210 -14.04 -6.77 -3.71
C VAL A 210 -13.13 -7.05 -2.53
N VAL A 211 -12.89 -8.34 -2.28
CA VAL A 211 -12.09 -8.83 -1.16
C VAL A 211 -10.75 -9.33 -1.67
N GLY A 212 -9.68 -8.74 -1.14
CA GLY A 212 -8.31 -9.21 -1.34
C GLY A 212 -7.98 -10.43 -0.48
N ALA A 213 -6.78 -10.94 -0.65
CA ALA A 213 -6.27 -12.07 0.08
C ALA A 213 -4.76 -11.94 0.28
N ALA A 214 -4.25 -12.44 1.38
CA ALA A 214 -2.82 -12.42 1.69
C ALA A 214 -2.43 -13.62 2.55
N HIS A 215 -1.30 -14.20 2.22
CA HIS A 215 -0.71 -15.27 3.00
C HIS A 215 -0.02 -14.75 4.28
N ARG A 216 0.55 -15.64 5.07
CA ARG A 216 1.41 -15.27 6.20
C ARG A 216 2.63 -14.49 5.72
N THR A 217 2.99 -13.42 6.44
CA THR A 217 4.16 -12.61 6.10
C THR A 217 5.47 -13.38 6.22
N GLY A 218 6.39 -13.09 5.31
CA GLY A 218 7.78 -13.56 5.33
C GLY A 218 8.07 -14.74 4.40
N GLY A 219 9.32 -14.86 4.01
CA GLY A 219 9.82 -15.82 3.04
C GLY A 219 10.04 -17.24 3.58
N ARG A 220 9.28 -17.65 4.63
CA ARG A 220 9.37 -18.98 5.23
C ARG A 220 7.99 -19.65 5.28
N PRO A 221 7.50 -20.13 4.15
CA PRO A 221 6.23 -20.84 4.11
C PRO A 221 6.25 -22.08 5.02
N ARG A 222 5.10 -22.37 5.62
CA ARG A 222 4.94 -23.51 6.55
C ARG A 222 4.97 -24.86 5.82
N ALA A 223 4.64 -24.86 4.52
CA ALA A 223 4.50 -26.06 3.70
C ALA A 223 4.62 -25.73 2.20
N LYS A 224 4.80 -26.78 1.36
CA LYS A 224 4.70 -26.66 -0.12
C LYS A 224 3.27 -26.43 -0.58
N LEU A 225 2.29 -27.14 0.02
CA LEU A 225 0.89 -26.92 -0.27
C LEU A 225 0.42 -25.68 0.49
N ASN A 226 0.01 -24.66 -0.26
CA ASN A 226 -0.44 -23.40 0.29
C ASN A 226 -1.80 -22.97 -0.26
N THR A 227 -2.57 -22.25 0.58
CA THR A 227 -3.85 -21.66 0.23
C THR A 227 -3.69 -20.63 -0.88
N LYS A 228 -4.57 -20.67 -1.89
CA LYS A 228 -4.53 -19.71 -3.02
C LYS A 228 -5.16 -18.38 -2.63
N GLY A 229 -4.60 -17.30 -3.14
CA GLY A 229 -5.00 -15.92 -2.86
C GLY A 229 -6.05 -15.37 -3.84
N ASP A 230 -7.04 -16.15 -4.24
CA ASP A 230 -8.05 -15.73 -5.20
C ASP A 230 -8.80 -14.47 -4.73
N ILE A 231 -9.12 -13.59 -5.67
CA ILE A 231 -9.86 -12.36 -5.42
C ILE A 231 -11.34 -12.59 -5.68
N ARG A 232 -12.20 -12.10 -4.77
CA ARG A 232 -13.62 -12.40 -4.81
C ARG A 232 -14.46 -11.14 -4.73
N GLY A 233 -15.54 -11.11 -5.52
CA GLY A 233 -16.57 -10.09 -5.48
C GLY A 233 -17.83 -10.59 -4.80
N PHE A 234 -18.37 -9.79 -3.87
CA PHE A 234 -19.59 -10.09 -3.13
C PHE A 234 -20.62 -8.99 -3.34
N ASP A 235 -21.89 -9.37 -3.33
CA ASP A 235 -23.00 -8.42 -3.36
C ASP A 235 -23.01 -7.59 -2.06
N VAL A 236 -23.05 -6.27 -2.18
CA VAL A 236 -22.97 -5.35 -1.04
C VAL A 236 -24.20 -5.41 -0.14
N HIS A 237 -25.35 -5.87 -0.65
CA HIS A 237 -26.61 -5.94 0.09
C HIS A 237 -26.76 -7.25 0.87
N SER A 238 -26.46 -8.37 0.22
CA SER A 238 -26.70 -9.70 0.73
C SER A 238 -25.46 -10.42 1.25
N GLY A 239 -24.25 -10.03 0.78
CA GLY A 239 -23.02 -10.77 1.05
C GLY A 239 -22.87 -12.04 0.20
N GLU A 240 -23.73 -12.25 -0.81
CA GLU A 240 -23.63 -13.39 -1.72
C GLU A 240 -22.38 -13.27 -2.60
N LEU A 241 -21.65 -14.38 -2.80
CA LEU A 241 -20.50 -14.44 -3.70
C LEU A 241 -20.98 -14.31 -5.16
N LEU A 242 -20.54 -13.26 -5.85
CA LEU A 242 -20.87 -13.00 -7.25
C LEU A 242 -19.86 -13.63 -8.21
N TRP A 243 -18.56 -13.50 -7.92
CA TRP A 243 -17.49 -14.01 -8.78
C TRP A 243 -16.20 -14.28 -8.01
N THR A 244 -15.34 -15.10 -8.61
CA THR A 244 -13.98 -15.37 -8.15
C THR A 244 -13.02 -15.21 -9.32
N PHE A 245 -11.98 -14.39 -9.14
CA PHE A 245 -10.86 -14.28 -10.07
C PHE A 245 -9.70 -15.14 -9.56
N HIS A 246 -9.29 -16.13 -10.35
CA HIS A 246 -8.18 -17.01 -10.02
C HIS A 246 -6.85 -16.33 -10.36
N THR A 247 -6.13 -15.83 -9.38
CA THR A 247 -4.81 -15.22 -9.54
C THR A 247 -3.74 -16.24 -9.92
N ILE A 248 -3.90 -17.49 -9.48
CA ILE A 248 -3.20 -18.67 -10.01
C ILE A 248 -4.20 -19.43 -10.87
N PRO A 249 -4.09 -19.36 -12.21
CA PRO A 249 -5.09 -19.92 -13.11
C PRO A 249 -5.28 -21.42 -12.95
N ALA A 250 -6.52 -21.88 -12.99
CA ALA A 250 -6.84 -23.30 -13.06
C ALA A 250 -6.57 -23.87 -14.47
N ARG A 251 -6.51 -25.20 -14.58
CA ARG A 251 -6.31 -25.85 -15.87
C ARG A 251 -7.38 -25.44 -16.89
N GLY A 252 -6.94 -24.92 -18.03
CA GLY A 252 -7.81 -24.45 -19.11
C GLY A 252 -8.16 -22.96 -19.03
N GLU A 253 -7.78 -22.28 -17.98
CA GLU A 253 -7.89 -20.82 -17.90
C GLU A 253 -6.70 -20.13 -18.56
N TYR A 254 -6.89 -18.89 -18.96
CA TYR A 254 -5.81 -18.06 -19.51
C TYR A 254 -4.69 -17.87 -18.49
N GLY A 255 -3.45 -18.04 -18.91
CA GLY A 255 -2.27 -17.90 -18.04
C GLY A 255 -1.80 -19.21 -17.41
N TYR A 256 -2.57 -20.31 -17.47
CA TYR A 256 -2.17 -21.60 -16.92
C TYR A 256 -0.82 -22.09 -17.46
N GLU A 257 -0.56 -21.91 -18.76
CA GLU A 257 0.65 -22.34 -19.43
C GLU A 257 1.93 -21.59 -18.98
N SER A 258 1.79 -20.47 -18.28
CA SER A 258 2.91 -19.75 -17.64
C SER A 258 3.44 -20.47 -16.40
N TRP A 259 2.72 -21.48 -15.91
CA TRP A 259 3.09 -22.34 -14.80
C TRP A 259 3.59 -23.69 -15.36
N ILE A 260 4.88 -23.82 -15.54
CA ILE A 260 5.50 -25.07 -16.03
C ILE A 260 5.34 -26.19 -15.01
N SER A 261 5.39 -25.82 -13.72
CA SER A 261 5.16 -26.73 -12.58
C SER A 261 4.57 -25.96 -11.39
N GLY A 262 4.14 -26.69 -10.36
CA GLY A 262 3.77 -26.14 -9.06
C GLY A 262 2.39 -25.45 -8.99
N ASN A 263 1.67 -25.33 -10.09
CA ASN A 263 0.36 -24.69 -10.10
C ASN A 263 -0.59 -25.27 -9.03
N ASP A 264 -0.58 -26.58 -8.83
CA ASP A 264 -1.52 -27.26 -7.92
C ASP A 264 -1.20 -27.02 -6.43
N ILE A 265 0.08 -26.81 -6.09
CA ILE A 265 0.54 -26.71 -4.70
C ILE A 265 0.82 -25.28 -4.25
N THR A 266 1.28 -24.42 -5.16
CA THR A 266 1.62 -23.03 -4.83
C THR A 266 0.37 -22.25 -4.44
N GLY A 267 0.48 -21.44 -3.42
CA GLY A 267 -0.56 -20.54 -2.95
C GLY A 267 -0.15 -19.08 -3.02
N ASN A 268 -0.82 -18.26 -2.22
CA ASN A 268 -0.72 -16.82 -2.24
C ASN A 268 -1.08 -16.24 -3.63
N SER A 269 -0.28 -15.35 -4.20
CA SER A 269 -0.61 -14.51 -5.37
C SER A 269 -1.89 -13.73 -5.15
N GLY A 270 -2.15 -13.32 -3.92
CA GLY A 270 -3.33 -12.56 -3.55
C GLY A 270 -3.18 -11.07 -3.84
N VAL A 271 -4.02 -10.28 -3.19
CA VAL A 271 -3.92 -8.82 -3.15
C VAL A 271 -3.94 -8.41 -1.67
N TRP A 272 -2.78 -8.16 -1.08
CA TRP A 272 -2.66 -7.71 0.31
C TRP A 272 -2.66 -6.19 0.45
N ALA A 273 -2.40 -5.48 -0.65
CA ALA A 273 -2.52 -4.03 -0.74
C ALA A 273 -3.99 -3.59 -0.77
N ALA A 274 -4.23 -2.31 -0.55
CA ALA A 274 -5.53 -1.74 -0.85
C ALA A 274 -5.78 -1.77 -2.37
N ILE A 275 -7.05 -1.85 -2.75
CA ILE A 275 -7.52 -1.91 -4.14
C ILE A 275 -8.01 -0.53 -4.55
N SER A 276 -7.95 -0.22 -5.83
CA SER A 276 -8.53 0.98 -6.42
C SER A 276 -9.40 0.63 -7.63
N GLY A 277 -10.28 1.54 -8.03
CA GLY A 277 -11.21 1.30 -9.13
C GLY A 277 -11.65 2.57 -9.83
N ASP A 278 -11.98 2.40 -11.09
CA ASP A 278 -12.52 3.43 -11.97
C ASP A 278 -14.03 3.22 -12.15
N PRO A 279 -14.88 4.02 -11.50
CA PRO A 279 -16.32 3.86 -11.61
C PRO A 279 -16.86 4.22 -12.99
N GLU A 280 -16.16 5.03 -13.79
CA GLU A 280 -16.55 5.37 -15.15
C GLU A 280 -16.44 4.14 -16.08
N LEU A 281 -15.36 3.38 -15.95
CA LEU A 281 -15.11 2.17 -16.73
C LEU A 281 -15.71 0.91 -16.09
N GLY A 282 -16.03 0.94 -14.81
CA GLY A 282 -16.38 -0.25 -14.03
C GLY A 282 -15.19 -1.19 -13.80
N HIS A 283 -13.96 -0.70 -13.93
CA HIS A 283 -12.74 -1.48 -13.76
C HIS A 283 -12.22 -1.39 -12.32
N VAL A 284 -11.86 -2.52 -11.76
CA VAL A 284 -11.08 -2.64 -10.52
C VAL A 284 -9.68 -3.09 -10.87
N TYR A 285 -8.67 -2.44 -10.27
CA TYR A 285 -7.26 -2.71 -10.53
C TYR A 285 -6.66 -3.46 -9.34
N LEU A 286 -6.25 -4.71 -9.60
CA LEU A 286 -5.76 -5.66 -8.62
C LEU A 286 -4.22 -5.68 -8.63
N PRO A 287 -3.54 -5.12 -7.60
CA PRO A 287 -2.10 -5.21 -7.44
C PRO A 287 -1.73 -6.58 -6.87
N VAL A 288 -1.55 -7.57 -7.74
CA VAL A 288 -1.32 -8.96 -7.37
C VAL A 288 0.08 -9.15 -6.82
N GLU A 289 0.18 -9.82 -5.66
CA GLU A 289 1.44 -10.15 -5.00
C GLU A 289 2.13 -11.39 -5.59
N ASP A 290 3.33 -11.68 -5.13
CA ASP A 290 4.11 -12.84 -5.52
C ASP A 290 3.49 -14.17 -5.00
N PRO A 291 3.86 -15.33 -5.59
CA PRO A 291 3.40 -16.62 -5.13
C PRO A 291 4.17 -17.05 -3.88
N THR A 292 3.61 -18.00 -3.13
CA THR A 292 4.32 -18.61 -1.99
C THR A 292 5.68 -19.14 -2.39
N GLY A 293 6.66 -18.81 -1.55
CA GLY A 293 8.08 -18.98 -1.81
C GLY A 293 8.69 -17.69 -2.35
N ASP A 294 8.58 -16.59 -1.54
CA ASP A 294 8.98 -15.23 -1.90
C ASP A 294 10.42 -15.13 -2.46
N TYR A 295 11.31 -16.03 -2.05
CA TYR A 295 12.74 -16.00 -2.45
C TYR A 295 13.22 -17.25 -3.16
N TYR A 296 12.35 -18.26 -3.32
CA TYR A 296 12.67 -19.52 -3.98
C TYR A 296 11.48 -20.05 -4.76
N GLY A 297 11.64 -20.17 -6.06
CA GLY A 297 10.62 -20.64 -7.00
C GLY A 297 10.88 -22.04 -7.58
N GLY A 298 11.80 -22.82 -7.02
CA GLY A 298 12.14 -24.15 -7.53
C GLY A 298 10.99 -25.17 -7.51
N ASP A 299 9.94 -24.89 -6.75
CA ASP A 299 8.70 -25.68 -6.73
C ASP A 299 7.63 -25.17 -7.73
N ARG A 300 7.84 -24.02 -8.40
CA ARG A 300 6.87 -23.31 -9.24
C ARG A 300 7.46 -22.73 -10.53
N HIS A 301 8.10 -23.56 -11.35
CA HIS A 301 8.77 -23.11 -12.58
C HIS A 301 7.82 -22.37 -13.53
N GLY A 302 8.36 -21.44 -14.32
CA GLY A 302 7.66 -20.62 -15.29
C GLY A 302 7.44 -19.19 -14.80
N ASP A 303 6.86 -18.34 -15.63
CA ASP A 303 6.67 -16.89 -15.33
C ASP A 303 5.62 -16.62 -14.24
N ASN A 304 4.76 -17.60 -13.91
CA ASN A 304 3.77 -17.58 -12.83
C ASN A 304 2.72 -16.47 -12.96
N LEU A 305 2.10 -16.32 -14.12
CA LEU A 305 1.00 -15.36 -14.31
C LEU A 305 -0.21 -15.75 -13.41
N PHE A 306 -0.88 -14.82 -12.71
CA PHE A 306 -0.84 -13.35 -12.76
C PHE A 306 0.00 -12.71 -11.63
N SER A 307 0.86 -13.46 -10.98
CA SER A 307 1.67 -12.98 -9.85
C SER A 307 2.53 -11.79 -10.23
N SER A 308 2.84 -10.95 -9.23
CA SER A 308 3.69 -9.76 -9.30
C SER A 308 3.33 -8.87 -10.49
N GLY A 309 2.02 -8.56 -10.60
CA GLY A 309 1.46 -7.84 -11.72
C GLY A 309 0.23 -7.01 -11.38
N LEU A 310 -0.23 -6.25 -12.37
CA LEU A 310 -1.47 -5.49 -12.33
C LEU A 310 -2.51 -6.16 -13.21
N VAL A 311 -3.69 -6.42 -12.65
CA VAL A 311 -4.82 -7.00 -13.39
C VAL A 311 -6.01 -6.06 -13.28
N ALA A 312 -6.58 -5.65 -14.41
CA ALA A 312 -7.85 -4.96 -14.45
C ALA A 312 -8.98 -5.96 -14.68
N VAL A 313 -9.98 -5.93 -13.82
CA VAL A 313 -11.18 -6.76 -13.93
C VAL A 313 -12.44 -5.88 -13.97
N ASP A 314 -13.48 -6.36 -14.66
CA ASP A 314 -14.81 -5.79 -14.54
C ASP A 314 -15.35 -6.07 -13.14
N VAL A 315 -15.79 -5.03 -12.43
CA VAL A 315 -16.19 -5.13 -11.03
C VAL A 315 -17.43 -6.01 -10.83
N LYS A 316 -18.34 -6.08 -11.80
CA LYS A 316 -19.59 -6.83 -11.68
C LYS A 316 -19.43 -8.32 -12.00
N THR A 317 -18.49 -8.65 -12.88
CA THR A 317 -18.35 -10.03 -13.40
C THR A 317 -17.06 -10.71 -12.98
N GLY A 318 -16.03 -9.95 -12.54
CA GLY A 318 -14.69 -10.46 -12.27
C GLY A 318 -13.91 -10.83 -13.56
N GLU A 319 -14.46 -10.55 -14.73
CA GLU A 319 -13.79 -10.84 -16.00
C GLU A 319 -12.59 -9.93 -16.21
N ARG A 320 -11.43 -10.55 -16.53
CA ARG A 320 -10.21 -9.82 -16.84
C ARG A 320 -10.36 -8.98 -18.11
N GLN A 321 -10.13 -7.69 -17.97
CA GLN A 321 -10.11 -6.75 -19.11
C GLN A 321 -8.72 -6.72 -19.73
N TRP A 322 -7.68 -6.50 -18.91
CA TRP A 322 -6.28 -6.56 -19.29
C TRP A 322 -5.40 -6.88 -18.09
N HIS A 323 -4.11 -7.11 -18.32
CA HIS A 323 -3.12 -7.29 -17.27
C HIS A 323 -1.73 -6.93 -17.77
N PHE A 324 -0.82 -6.67 -16.83
CA PHE A 324 0.61 -6.56 -17.09
C PHE A 324 1.38 -7.18 -15.93
N GLN A 325 2.31 -8.08 -16.22
CA GLN A 325 3.18 -8.69 -15.23
C GLN A 325 4.46 -7.86 -15.09
N PHE A 326 4.76 -7.37 -13.88
CA PHE A 326 5.94 -6.53 -13.62
C PHE A 326 7.20 -7.34 -13.39
N ILE A 327 7.06 -8.57 -12.94
CA ILE A 327 8.18 -9.48 -12.66
C ILE A 327 7.78 -10.88 -13.11
N HIS A 328 8.57 -11.44 -14.02
CA HIS A 328 8.48 -12.85 -14.39
C HIS A 328 9.19 -13.68 -13.33
N HIS A 329 8.51 -14.67 -12.76
CA HIS A 329 9.07 -15.56 -11.76
C HIS A 329 9.72 -14.81 -10.59
N ASP A 330 8.91 -14.10 -9.81
CA ASP A 330 9.41 -13.30 -8.69
C ASP A 330 10.06 -14.19 -7.61
N ILE A 331 11.33 -13.89 -7.30
CA ILE A 331 12.16 -14.51 -6.26
C ILE A 331 12.85 -13.47 -5.39
N TRP A 332 12.30 -12.25 -5.34
CA TRP A 332 12.84 -11.10 -4.59
C TRP A 332 11.85 -10.52 -3.57
N ASP A 333 10.59 -11.04 -3.50
CA ASP A 333 9.49 -10.49 -2.72
C ASP A 333 9.19 -9.03 -3.16
N TRP A 334 9.06 -8.82 -4.49
CA TRP A 334 8.73 -7.52 -5.05
C TRP A 334 7.30 -7.43 -5.58
N ASP A 335 6.39 -8.00 -4.83
CA ASP A 335 4.96 -7.84 -4.97
C ASP A 335 4.54 -6.36 -5.05
N ILE A 336 3.34 -6.10 -5.55
CA ILE A 336 2.83 -4.74 -5.74
C ILE A 336 2.21 -4.28 -4.41
N PRO A 337 2.86 -3.32 -3.69
CA PRO A 337 2.55 -3.10 -2.28
C PRO A 337 1.45 -2.08 -2.03
N SER A 338 1.06 -1.29 -3.05
CA SER A 338 0.18 -0.14 -2.89
C SER A 338 -0.95 -0.16 -3.92
N PRO A 339 -2.09 0.51 -3.63
CA PRO A 339 -3.16 0.62 -4.60
C PRO A 339 -2.67 1.34 -5.85
N PRO A 340 -3.04 0.87 -7.04
CA PRO A 340 -2.81 1.61 -8.27
C PRO A 340 -3.51 2.97 -8.24
N ILE A 341 -2.83 4.02 -8.66
CA ILE A 341 -3.37 5.38 -8.66
C ILE A 341 -4.01 5.66 -10.02
N ILE A 342 -5.29 6.03 -10.02
CA ILE A 342 -6.06 6.33 -11.22
C ILE A 342 -6.13 7.85 -11.40
N ALA A 343 -5.82 8.33 -12.60
CA ALA A 343 -5.77 9.77 -12.84
C ALA A 343 -6.20 10.16 -14.26
N ASP A 344 -6.77 11.35 -14.36
CA ASP A 344 -6.86 12.12 -15.60
C ASP A 344 -5.72 13.14 -15.57
N LEU A 345 -4.72 12.97 -16.44
CA LEU A 345 -3.59 13.88 -16.49
C LEU A 345 -3.99 15.21 -17.15
N PRO A 346 -3.37 16.35 -16.78
CA PRO A 346 -3.63 17.64 -17.41
C PRO A 346 -3.47 17.65 -18.94
N ASN A 347 -2.65 16.76 -19.49
CA ASN A 347 -2.48 16.58 -20.94
C ASN A 347 -3.59 15.76 -21.60
N GLY A 348 -4.63 15.35 -20.87
CA GLY A 348 -5.80 14.61 -21.34
C GLY A 348 -5.66 13.10 -21.39
N ARG A 349 -4.52 12.53 -20.97
CA ARG A 349 -4.35 11.08 -20.85
C ARG A 349 -5.09 10.56 -19.62
N LYS A 350 -5.77 9.43 -19.78
CA LYS A 350 -6.43 8.70 -18.69
C LYS A 350 -5.55 7.51 -18.30
N VAL A 351 -4.97 7.56 -17.09
CA VAL A 351 -3.91 6.64 -16.70
C VAL A 351 -4.24 5.88 -15.41
N VAL A 352 -3.63 4.70 -15.29
CA VAL A 352 -3.44 4.00 -14.01
C VAL A 352 -1.95 3.81 -13.78
N MET A 353 -1.49 4.11 -12.56
CA MET A 353 -0.09 4.12 -12.18
C MET A 353 0.15 3.16 -11.03
N SER A 354 1.17 2.31 -11.13
CA SER A 354 1.62 1.43 -10.05
C SER A 354 3.01 1.84 -9.57
N VAL A 355 3.11 2.19 -8.29
CA VAL A 355 4.38 2.44 -7.60
C VAL A 355 4.84 1.12 -6.99
N THR A 356 6.04 0.67 -7.34
CA THR A 356 6.48 -0.70 -7.06
C THR A 356 7.61 -0.79 -6.04
N LYS A 357 7.78 -1.97 -5.42
CA LYS A 357 8.94 -2.28 -4.55
C LYS A 357 10.26 -2.16 -5.29
N GLN A 358 10.28 -2.42 -6.59
CA GLN A 358 11.45 -2.28 -7.47
C GLN A 358 11.97 -0.84 -7.61
N ALA A 359 11.23 0.15 -7.09
CA ALA A 359 11.48 1.59 -7.22
C ALA A 359 11.17 2.16 -8.61
N TRP A 360 10.25 1.57 -9.35
CA TRP A 360 9.69 2.12 -10.58
C TRP A 360 8.24 2.55 -10.42
N VAL A 361 7.82 3.49 -11.25
CA VAL A 361 6.43 3.78 -11.53
C VAL A 361 6.10 3.25 -12.91
N TYR A 362 5.18 2.30 -12.99
CA TYR A 362 4.59 1.85 -14.25
C TYR A 362 3.30 2.62 -14.50
N ALA A 363 3.10 3.10 -15.71
CA ALA A 363 1.91 3.85 -16.10
C ALA A 363 1.29 3.28 -17.37
N PHE A 364 -0.01 3.05 -17.33
CA PHE A 364 -0.76 2.46 -18.42
C PHE A 364 -1.99 3.32 -18.77
N ASP A 365 -2.44 3.25 -20.00
CA ASP A 365 -3.81 3.65 -20.33
C ASP A 365 -4.77 2.79 -19.50
N ARG A 366 -5.63 3.43 -18.70
CA ARG A 366 -6.45 2.72 -17.72
C ARG A 366 -7.54 1.83 -18.32
N MET A 367 -7.94 2.09 -19.59
CA MET A 367 -8.93 1.28 -20.30
C MET A 367 -8.30 0.06 -20.96
N THR A 368 -7.14 0.23 -21.62
CA THR A 368 -6.57 -0.77 -22.51
C THR A 368 -5.38 -1.53 -21.92
N GLY A 369 -4.72 -0.98 -20.89
CA GLY A 369 -3.48 -1.52 -20.35
C GLY A 369 -2.25 -1.26 -21.22
N GLU A 370 -2.36 -0.43 -22.28
CA GLU A 370 -1.20 -0.05 -23.07
C GLU A 370 -0.25 0.82 -22.25
N PRO A 371 1.05 0.52 -22.19
CA PRO A 371 2.02 1.33 -21.48
C PRO A 371 2.10 2.77 -22.02
N ILE A 372 2.06 3.77 -21.13
CA ILE A 372 2.21 5.19 -21.50
C ILE A 372 3.61 5.48 -22.08
N TRP A 373 4.62 4.84 -21.52
CA TRP A 373 5.99 4.84 -22.03
C TRP A 373 6.43 3.41 -22.32
N PRO A 374 7.28 3.19 -23.34
CA PRO A 374 7.71 1.84 -23.69
C PRO A 374 8.29 1.08 -22.48
N ILE A 375 7.89 -0.17 -22.33
CA ILE A 375 8.48 -1.15 -21.42
C ILE A 375 9.21 -2.15 -22.28
N VAL A 376 10.50 -2.41 -21.99
CA VAL A 376 11.39 -3.20 -22.84
C VAL A 376 11.81 -4.44 -22.11
N GLU A 377 11.55 -5.61 -22.68
CA GLU A 377 12.12 -6.86 -22.22
C GLU A 377 13.63 -6.87 -22.43
N ARG A 378 14.38 -7.16 -21.35
CA ARG A 378 15.85 -7.25 -21.37
C ARG A 378 16.31 -8.52 -20.69
N GLU A 379 17.37 -9.12 -21.25
CA GLU A 379 18.05 -10.24 -20.61
C GLU A 379 18.54 -9.88 -19.20
N VAL A 380 18.39 -10.83 -18.28
CA VAL A 380 18.77 -10.69 -16.87
C VAL A 380 19.70 -11.83 -16.43
N PRO A 381 20.49 -11.65 -15.35
CA PRO A 381 21.39 -12.69 -14.86
C PRO A 381 20.63 -13.94 -14.41
N THR A 382 21.19 -15.11 -14.69
CA THR A 382 20.78 -16.38 -14.12
C THR A 382 21.55 -16.68 -12.84
N GLY A 383 20.99 -17.51 -11.96
CA GLY A 383 21.63 -17.95 -10.72
C GLY A 383 22.12 -19.39 -10.77
N ASP A 384 22.50 -19.88 -9.60
CA ASP A 384 23.09 -21.24 -9.40
C ASP A 384 22.41 -22.01 -8.25
N VAL A 385 21.24 -21.55 -7.80
CA VAL A 385 20.49 -22.25 -6.76
C VAL A 385 19.89 -23.53 -7.33
N PRO A 386 20.05 -24.67 -6.64
CA PRO A 386 19.56 -25.97 -7.13
C PRO A 386 18.03 -25.95 -7.36
N ASN A 387 17.58 -26.52 -8.46
CA ASN A 387 16.19 -26.64 -8.91
C ASN A 387 15.49 -25.33 -9.18
N GLU A 388 16.15 -24.17 -9.03
CA GLU A 388 15.54 -22.88 -9.35
C GLU A 388 15.40 -22.70 -10.86
N TRP A 389 14.28 -22.12 -11.27
CA TRP A 389 14.03 -21.66 -12.63
C TRP A 389 14.23 -20.15 -12.71
N TYR A 390 14.91 -19.67 -13.73
CA TYR A 390 15.16 -18.24 -13.91
C TYR A 390 14.53 -17.75 -15.20
N SER A 391 13.70 -16.74 -15.13
CA SER A 391 13.21 -16.09 -16.35
C SER A 391 14.40 -15.49 -17.13
N PRO A 392 14.47 -15.70 -18.44
CA PRO A 392 15.58 -15.17 -19.25
C PRO A 392 15.54 -13.65 -19.41
N THR A 393 14.36 -13.06 -19.32
CA THR A 393 14.15 -11.61 -19.47
C THR A 393 13.25 -11.05 -18.38
N GLN A 394 13.30 -9.73 -18.20
CA GLN A 394 12.41 -8.99 -17.32
C GLN A 394 12.00 -7.68 -17.98
N PRO A 395 10.82 -7.13 -17.64
CA PRO A 395 10.32 -5.87 -18.18
C PRO A 395 10.98 -4.66 -17.50
N PHE A 396 11.55 -3.75 -18.29
CA PHE A 396 12.17 -2.52 -17.84
C PHE A 396 11.39 -1.31 -18.38
N PRO A 397 10.72 -0.51 -17.54
CA PRO A 397 10.10 0.72 -17.97
C PRO A 397 11.19 1.73 -18.39
N THR A 398 10.93 2.47 -19.46
CA THR A 398 11.87 3.48 -19.98
C THR A 398 11.69 4.83 -19.30
N ARG A 399 10.50 5.10 -18.75
CA ARG A 399 10.11 6.29 -17.99
C ARG A 399 9.00 5.95 -17.01
N PRO A 400 8.87 6.68 -15.89
CA PRO A 400 9.90 7.55 -15.29
C PRO A 400 11.19 6.81 -14.96
N ALA A 401 12.27 7.55 -14.70
CA ALA A 401 13.48 6.96 -14.12
C ALA A 401 13.18 6.35 -12.74
N PRO A 402 13.97 5.37 -12.25
CA PRO A 402 13.79 4.85 -10.90
C PRO A 402 13.82 5.95 -9.84
N PHE A 403 12.85 5.92 -8.91
CA PHE A 403 12.76 6.93 -7.84
C PHE A 403 13.66 6.59 -6.64
N ASP A 404 14.27 5.41 -6.62
CA ASP A 404 15.28 5.00 -5.64
C ASP A 404 16.37 4.17 -6.32
N ARG A 405 17.41 3.79 -5.55
CA ARG A 405 18.56 3.01 -6.05
C ARG A 405 18.14 1.59 -6.42
N GLN A 406 18.71 1.09 -7.49
CA GLN A 406 18.49 -0.26 -8.01
C GLN A 406 19.83 -0.96 -8.25
N GLY A 407 19.97 -2.16 -7.71
CA GLY A 407 21.24 -2.87 -7.71
C GLY A 407 22.24 -2.30 -6.70
N PHE A 408 23.30 -3.06 -6.43
CA PHE A 408 24.34 -2.66 -5.47
C PHE A 408 25.73 -3.11 -5.97
N THR A 409 26.59 -2.13 -6.17
CA THR A 409 27.98 -2.30 -6.65
C THR A 409 28.94 -1.56 -5.73
N GLU A 410 30.25 -1.67 -5.96
CA GLU A 410 31.26 -0.91 -5.25
C GLU A 410 31.06 0.62 -5.38
N ALA A 411 30.46 1.09 -6.48
CA ALA A 411 30.17 2.50 -6.70
C ALA A 411 29.09 3.05 -5.77
N ASP A 412 28.21 2.17 -5.27
CA ASP A 412 27.11 2.51 -4.36
C ASP A 412 27.51 2.52 -2.88
N MET A 413 28.73 2.04 -2.56
CA MET A 413 29.24 1.99 -1.19
C MET A 413 29.67 3.37 -0.71
N ILE A 414 29.48 3.62 0.61
CA ILE A 414 29.93 4.84 1.26
C ILE A 414 31.42 5.07 1.04
N ASP A 415 31.78 6.32 0.69
CA ASP A 415 33.13 6.73 0.36
C ASP A 415 33.45 8.15 0.92
N TRP A 416 32.86 8.48 2.06
CA TRP A 416 33.08 9.78 2.73
C TRP A 416 34.54 10.04 3.06
N THR A 417 35.29 8.95 3.37
CA THR A 417 36.74 8.98 3.48
C THR A 417 37.34 7.73 2.80
N PRO A 418 38.64 7.77 2.39
CA PRO A 418 39.31 6.57 1.86
C PRO A 418 39.32 5.40 2.84
N GLU A 419 39.41 5.66 4.15
CA GLU A 419 39.35 4.63 5.19
C GLU A 419 37.97 3.96 5.24
N ILE A 420 36.89 4.75 5.25
CA ILE A 420 35.51 4.22 5.23
C ILE A 420 35.26 3.39 3.97
N LYS A 421 35.75 3.84 2.81
CA LYS A 421 35.63 3.08 1.56
C LYS A 421 36.35 1.73 1.65
N ALA A 422 37.56 1.69 2.21
CA ALA A 422 38.31 0.45 2.39
C ALA A 422 37.60 -0.51 3.33
N LEU A 423 37.08 -0.03 4.46
CA LEU A 423 36.29 -0.84 5.41
C LEU A 423 34.96 -1.34 4.79
N ALA A 424 34.31 -0.54 3.95
CA ALA A 424 33.10 -0.95 3.25
C ALA A 424 33.39 -2.08 2.26
N LEU A 425 34.48 -2.01 1.51
CA LEU A 425 34.93 -3.06 0.59
C LEU A 425 35.27 -4.34 1.34
N GLU A 426 36.00 -4.26 2.45
CA GLU A 426 36.33 -5.42 3.30
C GLU A 426 35.06 -6.08 3.87
N SER A 427 34.06 -5.28 4.29
CA SER A 427 32.83 -5.77 4.92
C SER A 427 31.97 -6.63 4.01
N VAL A 428 32.10 -6.53 2.70
CA VAL A 428 31.32 -7.27 1.71
C VAL A 428 31.98 -8.58 1.27
N GLU A 429 33.17 -8.90 1.79
CA GLU A 429 33.83 -10.16 1.48
C GLU A 429 32.92 -11.37 1.84
N GLY A 430 32.80 -12.30 0.90
CA GLY A 430 31.88 -13.44 1.02
C GLY A 430 30.42 -13.15 0.66
N PHE A 431 30.07 -11.94 0.21
CA PHE A 431 28.75 -11.65 -0.35
C PHE A 431 28.83 -11.45 -1.86
N ARG A 432 27.79 -11.81 -2.57
CA ARG A 432 27.60 -11.41 -3.97
C ARG A 432 27.03 -10.00 -4.01
N LEU A 433 27.58 -9.16 -4.87
CA LEU A 433 26.99 -7.85 -5.20
C LEU A 433 25.89 -8.05 -6.25
N SER A 434 24.96 -7.10 -6.34
CA SER A 434 23.85 -7.11 -7.29
C SER A 434 24.02 -6.02 -8.36
N PRO A 435 24.85 -6.21 -9.39
CA PRO A 435 25.02 -5.22 -10.46
C PRO A 435 23.73 -5.00 -11.29
N SER A 436 22.82 -5.95 -11.28
CA SER A 436 21.46 -5.83 -11.80
C SER A 436 20.46 -5.85 -10.64
N ILE A 437 19.37 -5.09 -10.74
CA ILE A 437 18.25 -5.22 -9.83
C ILE A 437 17.74 -6.67 -9.78
N TYR A 438 17.75 -7.38 -10.90
CA TYR A 438 17.35 -8.78 -11.01
C TYR A 438 18.49 -9.79 -10.80
N SER A 439 19.54 -9.43 -10.07
CA SER A 439 20.53 -10.42 -9.61
C SER A 439 19.84 -11.43 -8.68
N PRO A 440 19.93 -12.75 -8.95
CA PRO A 440 19.16 -13.75 -8.20
C PRO A 440 19.74 -14.00 -6.81
N PRO A 441 18.91 -14.43 -5.82
CA PRO A 441 19.37 -14.92 -4.53
C PRO A 441 20.42 -16.03 -4.66
N SER A 442 21.21 -16.26 -3.60
CA SER A 442 22.17 -17.35 -3.52
C SER A 442 21.96 -18.18 -2.25
N LEU A 443 22.58 -19.36 -2.19
CA LEU A 443 22.61 -20.13 -0.96
C LEU A 443 23.37 -19.37 0.14
N GLN A 444 22.92 -19.52 1.40
CA GLN A 444 23.58 -18.96 2.58
C GLN A 444 24.97 -19.56 2.82
N ASP A 445 25.12 -20.85 2.53
CA ASP A 445 26.34 -21.61 2.70
C ASP A 445 26.74 -22.25 1.36
N ALA A 446 26.95 -21.39 0.35
CA ALA A 446 27.32 -21.85 -0.97
C ALA A 446 28.73 -22.51 -0.97
N PRO A 447 28.99 -23.51 -1.83
CA PRO A 447 30.30 -24.22 -1.88
C PRO A 447 31.49 -23.30 -2.19
N ASP A 448 31.25 -22.16 -2.85
CA ASP A 448 32.27 -21.15 -3.17
C ASP A 448 32.54 -20.16 -2.02
N GLY A 449 31.90 -20.36 -0.86
CA GLY A 449 32.02 -19.50 0.31
C GLY A 449 31.06 -18.29 0.31
N THR A 450 30.17 -18.19 -0.66
CA THR A 450 29.15 -17.14 -0.72
C THR A 450 28.15 -17.28 0.43
N ARG A 451 27.80 -16.14 1.07
CA ARG A 451 26.92 -16.04 2.23
C ARG A 451 25.55 -15.44 1.90
N GLY A 452 25.30 -15.12 0.67
CA GLY A 452 24.09 -14.48 0.19
C GLY A 452 24.37 -13.34 -0.79
N LEU A 453 23.31 -12.81 -1.41
CA LEU A 453 23.34 -11.67 -2.31
C LEU A 453 23.02 -10.39 -1.52
N LEU A 454 23.80 -9.33 -1.72
CA LEU A 454 23.44 -7.98 -1.26
C LEU A 454 22.48 -7.36 -2.28
N SER A 455 21.21 -7.26 -1.92
CA SER A 455 20.13 -6.78 -2.81
C SER A 455 19.67 -5.36 -2.48
N LEU A 456 19.41 -4.58 -3.52
CA LEU A 456 18.86 -3.24 -3.44
C LEU A 456 17.92 -2.99 -4.65
N PRO A 457 16.64 -2.58 -4.43
CA PRO A 457 15.97 -2.41 -3.13
C PRO A 457 15.90 -3.69 -2.32
N SER A 458 15.61 -3.54 -1.02
CA SER A 458 15.31 -4.72 -0.18
C SER A 458 13.92 -5.30 -0.54
N SER A 459 13.57 -6.45 0.01
CA SER A 459 12.22 -7.04 -0.14
C SER A 459 11.09 -6.17 0.41
N THR A 460 11.41 -5.26 1.32
CA THR A 460 10.43 -4.24 1.74
C THR A 460 10.28 -3.10 0.72
N GLY A 461 11.07 -3.12 -0.34
CA GLY A 461 10.98 -2.22 -1.47
C GLY A 461 11.56 -0.82 -1.28
N GLY A 462 11.72 -0.13 -2.38
CA GLY A 462 11.95 1.32 -2.42
C GLY A 462 10.71 2.06 -1.91
N SER A 463 9.51 1.65 -2.32
CA SER A 463 8.22 2.06 -1.75
C SER A 463 7.45 0.85 -1.23
N ASN A 464 6.44 1.07 -0.37
CA ASN A 464 5.64 0.00 0.22
C ASN A 464 4.16 0.43 0.37
N TRP A 465 3.36 -0.24 1.23
CA TRP A 465 1.92 -0.02 1.38
C TRP A 465 1.55 1.40 1.85
N GLU A 466 2.47 2.14 2.41
CA GLU A 466 2.25 3.54 2.78
C GLU A 466 1.91 4.41 1.56
N SER A 467 2.24 3.91 0.36
CA SER A 467 1.83 4.48 -0.93
C SER A 467 2.36 5.89 -1.20
N SER A 468 1.87 6.47 -2.27
CA SER A 468 2.25 7.77 -2.81
C SER A 468 1.03 8.69 -2.85
N ALA A 469 1.23 9.97 -3.14
CA ALA A 469 0.15 10.91 -3.38
C ALA A 469 0.26 11.50 -4.80
N PHE A 470 -0.88 11.74 -5.44
CA PHE A 470 -0.96 12.29 -6.79
C PHE A 470 -1.78 13.57 -6.80
N ASP A 471 -1.23 14.61 -7.40
CA ASP A 471 -1.88 15.90 -7.59
C ASP A 471 -2.66 15.92 -8.92
N PRO A 472 -3.99 15.90 -8.90
CA PRO A 472 -4.80 15.91 -10.11
C PRO A 472 -4.75 17.27 -10.84
N GLU A 473 -4.38 18.35 -10.16
CA GLU A 473 -4.33 19.69 -10.76
C GLU A 473 -3.07 19.89 -11.61
N THR A 474 -1.95 19.33 -11.17
CA THR A 474 -0.64 19.50 -11.84
C THR A 474 -0.15 18.25 -12.57
N GLY A 475 -0.66 17.08 -12.23
CA GLY A 475 -0.21 15.81 -12.77
C GLY A 475 1.09 15.31 -12.13
N ILE A 476 1.42 15.77 -10.93
CA ILE A 476 2.65 15.39 -10.21
C ILE A 476 2.36 14.25 -9.23
N LEU A 477 3.22 13.23 -9.25
CA LEU A 477 3.23 12.12 -8.32
C LEU A 477 4.35 12.31 -7.29
N TYR A 478 4.01 12.21 -5.99
CA TYR A 478 4.96 12.32 -4.88
C TYR A 478 5.20 10.94 -4.27
N VAL A 479 6.42 10.44 -4.39
CA VAL A 479 6.78 9.08 -3.99
C VAL A 479 7.74 9.13 -2.80
N PRO A 480 7.30 8.74 -1.59
CA PRO A 480 8.21 8.46 -0.50
C PRO A 480 8.92 7.14 -0.75
N SER A 481 10.24 7.11 -0.53
CA SER A 481 11.02 5.91 -0.74
C SER A 481 12.14 5.75 0.28
N ARG A 482 12.72 4.54 0.33
CA ARG A 482 13.81 4.20 1.23
C ARG A 482 14.87 3.34 0.58
N THR A 483 16.12 3.71 0.81
CA THR A 483 17.31 2.94 0.42
C THR A 483 17.74 2.07 1.60
N GLN A 484 17.47 0.77 1.52
CA GLN A 484 17.85 -0.20 2.54
C GLN A 484 18.42 -1.45 1.90
N LEU A 485 19.67 -1.79 2.23
CA LEU A 485 20.33 -2.98 1.74
C LEU A 485 19.86 -4.22 2.53
N GLN A 486 19.61 -5.33 1.83
CA GLN A 486 19.24 -6.62 2.39
C GLN A 486 20.17 -7.72 1.89
N VAL A 487 20.31 -8.80 2.67
CA VAL A 487 20.91 -10.05 2.20
C VAL A 487 19.78 -10.99 1.77
N LEU A 488 19.79 -11.39 0.51
CA LEU A 488 18.97 -12.48 0.00
C LEU A 488 19.81 -13.77 0.03
N ALA A 489 19.52 -14.62 1.00
CA ALA A 489 20.23 -15.86 1.24
C ALA A 489 19.21 -16.99 1.44
N LEU A 490 19.43 -18.13 0.82
CA LEU A 490 18.55 -19.29 0.87
C LEU A 490 19.16 -20.40 1.72
N ALA A 491 18.34 -21.02 2.55
CA ALA A 491 18.71 -22.16 3.36
C ALA A 491 17.54 -23.14 3.48
N LYS A 492 17.84 -24.38 3.83
CA LYS A 492 16.81 -25.37 4.14
C LYS A 492 16.12 -25.00 5.46
N ASN A 493 14.80 -24.99 5.46
CA ASN A 493 14.01 -24.87 6.68
C ASN A 493 13.66 -26.28 7.19
N PRO A 494 14.21 -26.71 8.34
CA PRO A 494 13.93 -28.05 8.88
C PRO A 494 12.48 -28.25 9.32
N ASP A 495 11.75 -27.15 9.57
CA ASP A 495 10.37 -27.18 10.06
C ASP A 495 9.33 -27.12 8.90
N SER A 496 9.79 -27.20 7.65
CA SER A 496 8.93 -27.15 6.46
C SER A 496 9.35 -28.24 5.45
N ASP A 497 8.40 -28.69 4.62
CA ASP A 497 8.66 -29.58 3.50
C ASP A 497 9.13 -28.86 2.22
N ILE A 498 9.28 -27.52 2.29
CA ILE A 498 9.88 -26.70 1.24
C ILE A 498 11.38 -27.00 1.11
N ASP A 499 11.88 -27.04 -0.13
CA ASP A 499 13.30 -27.37 -0.38
C ASP A 499 14.23 -26.27 0.15
N LEU A 500 13.93 -25.01 -0.15
CA LEU A 500 14.67 -23.85 0.31
C LEU A 500 13.69 -22.70 0.69
N SER A 501 14.12 -21.89 1.63
CA SER A 501 13.41 -20.66 2.03
C SER A 501 14.43 -19.60 2.47
N GLN A 502 13.96 -18.44 2.90
CA GLN A 502 14.82 -17.40 3.45
C GLN A 502 15.73 -17.95 4.56
N GLY A 503 17.02 -17.71 4.44
CA GLY A 503 18.04 -18.11 5.42
C GLY A 503 17.91 -17.39 6.77
N PHE A 504 18.71 -17.85 7.73
CA PHE A 504 18.63 -17.38 9.11
C PHE A 504 19.86 -16.55 9.51
N GLY A 505 19.64 -15.42 10.19
CA GLY A 505 20.71 -14.72 10.91
C GLY A 505 21.69 -13.93 10.04
N VAL A 506 21.60 -13.97 8.72
CA VAL A 506 22.47 -13.18 7.84
C VAL A 506 21.92 -11.78 7.70
N ARG A 507 22.76 -10.78 7.96
CA ARG A 507 22.38 -9.35 7.90
C ARG A 507 23.33 -8.61 6.96
N ALA A 508 22.84 -7.54 6.35
CA ALA A 508 23.68 -6.63 5.57
C ALA A 508 24.82 -6.09 6.43
N PRO A 509 26.06 -6.09 5.92
CA PRO A 509 27.22 -5.60 6.65
C PRO A 509 27.12 -4.12 6.96
N ARG A 510 27.90 -3.68 7.96
CA ARG A 510 27.98 -2.28 8.39
C ARG A 510 29.45 -1.93 8.68
N VAL A 511 29.82 -0.68 8.45
CA VAL A 511 31.12 -0.15 8.86
C VAL A 511 30.95 0.53 10.21
N GLN A 512 31.33 -0.16 11.30
CA GLN A 512 31.21 0.35 12.68
C GLN A 512 29.82 0.94 13.02
N GLY A 513 28.76 0.34 12.48
CA GLY A 513 27.37 0.81 12.67
C GLY A 513 26.81 1.64 11.51
N LEU A 514 27.66 2.22 10.66
CA LEU A 514 27.22 2.92 9.44
C LEU A 514 26.68 1.93 8.40
N GLN A 515 25.62 2.29 7.70
CA GLN A 515 25.16 1.55 6.51
C GLN A 515 26.21 1.66 5.42
N ILE A 516 26.49 0.57 4.70
CA ILE A 516 27.51 0.57 3.63
C ILE A 516 27.05 1.19 2.33
N VAL A 517 25.74 1.43 2.16
CA VAL A 517 25.17 2.09 0.98
C VAL A 517 25.19 3.61 1.15
N LYS A 518 25.42 4.35 0.05
CA LYS A 518 25.38 5.82 0.01
C LYS A 518 23.98 6.37 0.31
N PRO A 519 23.86 7.49 1.06
CA PRO A 519 22.59 8.19 1.23
C PRO A 519 22.11 8.85 -0.10
N PRO A 520 20.89 9.42 -0.15
CA PRO A 520 19.90 9.52 0.93
C PRO A 520 19.26 8.18 1.24
N TYR A 521 19.00 7.93 2.54
CA TYR A 521 18.40 6.65 3.00
C TYR A 521 16.87 6.68 2.98
N GLY A 522 16.28 7.83 3.29
CA GLY A 522 14.86 8.14 3.09
C GLY A 522 14.73 9.34 2.20
N ARG A 523 13.76 9.36 1.31
CA ARG A 523 13.55 10.47 0.38
C ARG A 523 12.10 10.61 -0.03
N VAL A 524 11.77 11.77 -0.60
CA VAL A 524 10.54 12.00 -1.36
C VAL A 524 10.95 12.50 -2.73
N THR A 525 10.41 11.90 -3.77
CA THR A 525 10.66 12.27 -5.16
C THR A 525 9.36 12.77 -5.80
N ALA A 526 9.36 13.96 -6.39
CA ALA A 526 8.27 14.49 -7.22
C ALA A 526 8.52 14.15 -8.69
N ILE A 527 7.52 13.53 -9.32
CA ILE A 527 7.59 13.04 -10.70
C ILE A 527 6.45 13.67 -11.50
N ASP A 528 6.77 14.39 -12.56
CA ASP A 528 5.77 14.87 -13.51
C ASP A 528 5.27 13.71 -14.39
N MET A 529 4.05 13.28 -14.18
CA MET A 529 3.46 12.17 -14.94
C MET A 529 2.98 12.59 -16.35
N ASN A 530 3.05 13.87 -16.71
CA ASN A 530 2.84 14.30 -18.08
C ASN A 530 4.06 13.99 -18.97
N SER A 531 5.28 14.14 -18.42
CA SER A 531 6.56 13.95 -19.12
C SER A 531 7.34 12.70 -18.70
N GLY A 532 7.14 12.23 -17.49
CA GLY A 532 7.92 11.16 -16.85
C GLY A 532 9.27 11.65 -16.28
N ASP A 533 9.44 12.95 -16.09
CA ASP A 533 10.67 13.53 -15.55
C ASP A 533 10.57 13.72 -14.02
N HIS A 534 11.67 13.54 -13.31
CA HIS A 534 11.78 13.92 -11.91
C HIS A 534 11.93 15.44 -11.81
N LEU A 535 11.11 16.10 -11.00
CA LEU A 535 11.15 17.54 -10.78
C LEU A 535 12.12 17.91 -9.65
N TRP A 536 11.97 17.23 -8.52
CA TRP A 536 12.83 17.40 -7.36
C TRP A 536 12.87 16.11 -6.52
N MET A 537 13.89 16.02 -5.67
CA MET A 537 14.05 14.96 -4.68
C MET A 537 14.66 15.54 -3.41
N ILE A 538 14.02 15.30 -2.27
CA ILE A 538 14.50 15.72 -0.96
C ILE A 538 14.76 14.50 -0.06
N ALA A 539 15.73 14.63 0.85
CA ALA A 539 15.93 13.65 1.89
C ALA A 539 14.80 13.75 2.93
N ASN A 540 14.12 12.63 3.22
CA ASN A 540 13.13 12.55 4.30
C ASN A 540 13.85 12.22 5.62
N ALA A 541 13.62 13.02 6.64
CA ALA A 541 14.35 13.10 7.90
C ALA A 541 15.73 13.77 7.82
N ASP A 542 16.25 14.13 8.98
CA ASP A 542 17.61 14.65 9.13
C ASP A 542 18.66 13.53 9.11
N THR A 543 19.92 13.91 9.16
CA THR A 543 21.02 12.97 9.41
C THR A 543 20.96 12.56 10.88
N PRO A 544 20.82 11.24 11.21
CA PRO A 544 20.72 10.79 12.58
C PRO A 544 22.05 10.96 13.35
N ASP A 545 21.93 11.09 14.67
CA ASP A 545 23.08 11.39 15.56
C ASP A 545 24.20 10.36 15.51
N ASN A 546 23.87 9.09 15.27
CA ASN A 546 24.88 8.03 15.11
C ASN A 546 25.73 8.20 13.85
N ILE A 547 25.29 9.00 12.90
CA ILE A 547 26.09 9.42 11.70
C ILE A 547 26.77 10.75 12.00
N LYS A 548 26.03 11.77 12.48
CA LYS A 548 26.57 13.10 12.77
C LYS A 548 27.77 13.05 13.73
N ASN A 549 27.70 12.19 14.75
CA ASN A 549 28.71 12.08 15.81
C ASN A 549 29.61 10.84 15.62
N HIS A 550 29.68 10.27 14.41
CA HIS A 550 30.48 9.06 14.20
C HIS A 550 31.99 9.39 14.17
N PRO A 551 32.84 8.66 14.94
CA PRO A 551 34.27 9.00 15.03
C PRO A 551 35.02 9.00 13.68
N LEU A 552 34.66 8.11 12.76
CA LEU A 552 35.26 8.07 11.42
C LEU A 552 34.82 9.22 10.51
N LEU A 553 33.86 10.03 10.95
CA LEU A 553 33.29 11.14 10.19
C LEU A 553 33.59 12.51 10.82
N GLU A 554 34.46 12.54 11.85
CA GLU A 554 34.88 13.80 12.46
C GLU A 554 35.52 14.74 11.42
N GLY A 555 34.96 15.94 11.29
CA GLY A 555 35.40 16.94 10.32
C GLY A 555 34.99 16.71 8.86
N VAL A 556 34.17 15.69 8.61
CA VAL A 556 33.61 15.43 7.27
C VAL A 556 32.28 16.18 7.13
N ASP A 557 32.13 16.94 6.05
CA ASP A 557 30.86 17.55 5.68
C ASP A 557 29.94 16.50 5.07
N ILE A 558 28.87 16.15 5.81
CA ILE A 558 27.92 15.11 5.42
C ILE A 558 26.61 15.79 5.00
N PRO A 559 26.14 15.56 3.77
CA PRO A 559 24.85 16.08 3.34
C PRO A 559 23.73 15.44 4.16
N ARG A 560 22.54 16.05 4.20
CA ARG A 560 21.36 15.49 4.81
C ARG A 560 21.09 14.06 4.29
N THR A 561 21.17 13.07 5.16
CA THR A 561 21.12 11.66 4.75
C THR A 561 19.71 11.10 4.70
N GLY A 562 18.76 11.71 5.40
CA GLY A 562 17.47 11.06 5.66
C GLY A 562 17.61 9.78 6.49
N ILE A 563 16.49 9.16 6.76
CA ILE A 563 16.39 7.89 7.50
C ILE A 563 15.51 6.92 6.70
N PRO A 564 15.88 5.64 6.54
CA PRO A 564 15.10 4.69 5.75
C PRO A 564 13.85 4.23 6.49
N THR A 565 12.90 5.13 6.69
CA THR A 565 11.62 4.88 7.36
C THR A 565 10.52 4.54 6.37
N ARG A 566 9.42 4.01 6.87
CA ARG A 566 8.19 3.76 6.13
C ARG A 566 7.28 4.97 6.32
N ALA A 567 7.42 5.96 5.46
CA ALA A 567 6.70 7.22 5.52
C ALA A 567 5.47 7.18 4.61
N GLY A 568 4.31 7.57 5.15
CA GLY A 568 3.12 7.87 4.37
C GLY A 568 3.01 9.36 4.10
N VAL A 569 2.34 9.72 3.03
CA VAL A 569 2.14 11.10 2.59
C VAL A 569 0.66 11.45 2.48
N LEU A 570 0.37 12.73 2.67
CA LEU A 570 -0.91 13.37 2.41
C LEU A 570 -0.67 14.60 1.54
N LEU A 571 -1.51 14.79 0.54
CA LEU A 571 -1.46 15.96 -0.34
C LEU A 571 -2.71 16.81 -0.16
N THR A 572 -2.52 18.11 0.03
CA THR A 572 -3.59 19.11 -0.03
C THR A 572 -3.39 20.02 -1.23
N LYS A 573 -4.25 21.02 -1.35
CA LYS A 573 -4.18 21.99 -2.45
C LYS A 573 -2.81 22.68 -2.57
N GLU A 574 -2.15 22.98 -1.44
CA GLU A 574 -0.86 23.71 -1.43
C GLU A 574 0.31 22.87 -0.92
N LEU A 575 0.06 21.96 0.01
CA LEU A 575 1.10 21.31 0.80
C LEU A 575 1.15 19.80 0.58
N LEU A 576 2.38 19.29 0.60
CA LEU A 576 2.66 17.88 0.80
C LEU A 576 3.07 17.66 2.27
N PHE A 577 2.34 16.80 2.96
CA PHE A 577 2.68 16.40 4.32
C PHE A 577 3.39 15.05 4.33
N VAL A 578 4.49 14.95 5.07
CA VAL A 578 5.26 13.72 5.23
C VAL A 578 5.85 13.65 6.65
N ALA A 579 5.75 12.49 7.28
CA ALA A 579 6.38 12.25 8.57
C ALA A 579 7.56 11.28 8.47
N GLU A 580 8.32 11.19 9.56
CA GLU A 580 9.29 10.12 9.75
C GLU A 580 8.56 8.88 10.26
N GLY A 581 8.26 7.96 9.35
CA GLY A 581 7.52 6.74 9.66
C GLY A 581 8.31 5.76 10.53
N THR A 582 7.70 4.62 10.81
CA THR A 582 8.31 3.54 11.61
C THR A 582 9.44 2.82 10.86
N GLY A 583 10.28 2.09 11.60
CA GLY A 583 11.29 1.17 11.08
C GLY A 583 12.68 1.75 10.88
N GLY A 584 12.89 3.05 11.05
CA GLY A 584 14.21 3.68 10.99
C GLY A 584 14.86 3.85 12.36
N VAL A 585 16.16 3.53 12.47
CA VAL A 585 16.93 3.82 13.68
C VAL A 585 17.28 5.30 13.71
N GLY A 586 16.92 6.00 14.78
CA GLY A 586 17.18 7.43 14.97
C GLY A 586 16.13 8.33 14.32
N ALA A 587 14.97 7.78 13.90
CA ALA A 587 13.84 8.59 13.46
C ALA A 587 13.34 9.49 14.61
N SER A 588 13.10 10.74 14.30
CA SER A 588 12.48 11.73 15.19
C SER A 588 10.99 11.82 14.90
N PRO A 589 10.16 12.06 15.92
CA PRO A 589 8.73 12.21 15.72
C PRO A 589 8.41 13.60 15.15
N ILE A 590 8.76 13.83 13.90
CA ILE A 590 8.55 15.10 13.19
C ILE A 590 7.62 14.87 12.00
N PHE A 591 6.66 15.78 11.84
CA PHE A 591 5.75 15.87 10.71
C PHE A 591 6.07 17.12 9.91
N ARG A 592 6.38 16.98 8.63
CA ARG A 592 6.80 18.07 7.77
C ARG A 592 5.71 18.48 6.82
N ALA A 593 5.48 19.77 6.72
CA ALA A 593 4.78 20.39 5.61
C ALA A 593 5.81 20.88 4.59
N VAL A 594 5.62 20.46 3.35
CA VAL A 594 6.54 20.72 2.23
C VAL A 594 5.78 21.46 1.13
N ASP A 595 6.37 22.50 0.59
CA ASP A 595 5.87 23.12 -0.63
C ASP A 595 5.92 22.10 -1.77
N LYS A 596 4.74 21.73 -2.29
CA LYS A 596 4.63 20.66 -3.27
C LYS A 596 5.29 20.97 -4.61
N ALA A 597 5.49 22.25 -4.94
CA ALA A 597 6.10 22.67 -6.21
C ALA A 597 7.62 22.61 -6.15
N THR A 598 8.23 22.97 -5.01
CA THR A 598 9.68 23.15 -4.88
C THR A 598 10.38 22.05 -4.09
N GLY A 599 9.66 21.36 -3.19
CA GLY A 599 10.25 20.43 -2.23
C GLY A 599 10.82 21.12 -0.98
N ASP A 600 10.66 22.43 -0.83
CA ASP A 600 11.13 23.16 0.34
C ASP A 600 10.29 22.82 1.57
N ILE A 601 10.94 22.61 2.72
CA ILE A 601 10.26 22.38 3.98
C ILE A 601 9.72 23.74 4.48
N VAL A 602 8.38 23.85 4.57
CA VAL A 602 7.68 25.04 5.03
C VAL A 602 7.58 25.07 6.55
N ALA A 603 7.27 23.92 7.15
CA ALA A 603 7.17 23.81 8.60
C ALA A 603 7.55 22.39 9.07
N GLU A 604 8.04 22.31 10.31
CA GLU A 604 8.25 21.08 11.05
C GLU A 604 7.40 21.11 12.32
N ILE A 605 6.58 20.09 12.51
CA ILE A 605 5.61 19.96 13.58
C ILE A 605 6.01 18.77 14.44
N ASP A 606 6.17 18.97 15.74
CA ASP A 606 6.47 17.90 16.67
C ASP A 606 5.31 16.92 16.82
N LEU A 607 5.57 15.63 16.66
CA LEU A 607 4.65 14.55 16.98
C LEU A 607 4.95 13.97 18.36
N PRO A 608 3.95 13.46 19.10
CA PRO A 608 4.21 12.77 20.38
C PRO A 608 4.90 11.41 20.21
N ALA A 609 4.82 10.80 19.02
CA ALA A 609 5.51 9.57 18.62
C ALA A 609 5.59 9.49 17.09
N ASN A 610 6.33 8.52 16.55
CA ASN A 610 6.49 8.36 15.10
C ASN A 610 5.16 8.02 14.41
N GLN A 611 5.03 8.40 13.15
CA GLN A 611 3.90 8.04 12.32
C GLN A 611 3.69 6.51 12.30
N GLY A 612 2.48 6.06 12.62
CA GLY A 612 2.08 4.65 12.54
C GLY A 612 1.15 4.40 11.36
N GLY A 613 0.04 5.15 11.29
CA GLY A 613 -0.90 5.19 10.17
C GLY A 613 -0.53 6.26 9.15
N ILE A 614 -1.19 6.26 8.00
CA ILE A 614 -0.97 7.27 6.98
C ILE A 614 -1.75 8.54 7.37
N PRO A 615 -1.17 9.75 7.21
CA PRO A 615 -1.88 10.98 7.48
C PRO A 615 -3.05 11.18 6.51
N PHE A 616 -4.12 11.76 7.02
CA PHE A 616 -5.32 12.12 6.26
C PHE A 616 -5.85 13.47 6.74
N THR A 617 -6.73 14.09 5.97
CA THR A 617 -7.32 15.38 6.32
C THR A 617 -8.82 15.38 6.09
N TYR A 618 -9.52 16.13 6.91
CA TYR A 618 -10.98 16.27 6.84
C TYR A 618 -11.43 17.61 7.39
N GLU A 619 -12.69 17.99 7.15
CA GLU A 619 -13.33 19.14 7.74
C GLU A 619 -14.47 18.70 8.67
N ALA A 620 -14.46 19.14 9.91
CA ALA A 620 -15.54 18.91 10.86
C ALA A 620 -15.78 20.16 11.71
N GLY A 621 -17.05 20.51 11.92
CA GLY A 621 -17.41 21.72 12.69
C GLY A 621 -16.87 23.03 12.10
N GLY A 622 -16.61 23.10 10.79
CA GLY A 622 -16.07 24.26 10.10
C GLY A 622 -14.55 24.45 10.24
N LYS A 623 -13.83 23.45 10.76
CA LYS A 623 -12.37 23.44 10.87
C LYS A 623 -11.77 22.28 10.07
N GLN A 624 -10.66 22.56 9.37
CA GLN A 624 -9.84 21.52 8.76
C GLN A 624 -8.94 20.87 9.81
N TYR A 625 -8.89 19.55 9.79
CA TYR A 625 -8.00 18.72 10.60
C TYR A 625 -7.02 17.96 9.72
N VAL A 626 -5.80 17.77 10.22
CA VAL A 626 -4.83 16.79 9.73
C VAL A 626 -4.59 15.78 10.83
N ALA A 627 -4.86 14.50 10.56
CA ALA A 627 -4.84 13.47 11.59
C ALA A 627 -4.06 12.23 11.16
N MET A 628 -3.55 11.46 12.14
CA MET A 628 -2.88 10.18 11.93
C MET A 628 -2.75 9.39 13.21
N PHE A 629 -2.60 8.07 13.09
CA PHE A 629 -2.08 7.27 14.21
C PHE A 629 -0.58 7.49 14.38
N VAL A 630 -0.15 7.63 15.64
CA VAL A 630 1.26 7.69 16.03
C VAL A 630 1.59 6.52 16.96
N THR A 631 2.84 6.01 16.88
CA THR A 631 3.29 4.81 17.57
C THR A 631 4.68 4.99 18.14
N SER A 632 4.88 4.63 19.41
CA SER A 632 6.19 4.64 20.07
C SER A 632 6.88 3.27 20.10
N GLY A 633 6.12 2.19 19.85
CA GLY A 633 6.58 0.81 20.04
C GLY A 633 6.67 0.37 21.52
N SER A 634 6.41 1.25 22.48
CA SER A 634 6.49 1.00 23.93
C SER A 634 5.23 1.38 24.71
N SER A 635 4.36 2.22 24.14
CA SER A 635 3.04 2.58 24.66
C SER A 635 1.97 2.28 23.64
N ALA A 636 0.70 2.31 24.05
CA ALA A 636 -0.41 2.18 23.12
C ALA A 636 -0.36 3.26 22.03
N ALA A 637 -0.73 2.89 20.82
CA ALA A 637 -0.86 3.83 19.72
C ALA A 637 -1.92 4.90 20.03
N GLU A 638 -1.77 6.08 19.45
CA GLU A 638 -2.72 7.18 19.61
C GLU A 638 -3.14 7.72 18.25
N LEU A 639 -4.41 8.02 18.10
CA LEU A 639 -4.91 8.86 17.02
C LEU A 639 -4.83 10.32 17.48
N ILE A 640 -4.15 11.13 16.68
CA ILE A 640 -4.01 12.58 16.95
C ILE A 640 -4.57 13.38 15.79
N ALA A 641 -5.19 14.51 16.11
CA ALA A 641 -5.66 15.45 15.12
C ALA A 641 -5.11 16.85 15.42
N TYR A 642 -4.54 17.47 14.40
CA TYR A 642 -4.07 18.84 14.41
C TYR A 642 -5.08 19.74 13.72
N ALA A 643 -5.23 20.95 14.20
CA ALA A 643 -6.04 22.01 13.57
C ALA A 643 -5.42 23.39 13.86
N LEU A 644 -5.84 24.39 13.13
CA LEU A 644 -5.57 25.79 13.48
C LEU A 644 -6.32 26.19 14.75
N PRO A 645 -5.78 27.10 15.58
CA PRO A 645 -6.39 27.57 16.83
C PRO A 645 -7.82 28.08 16.71
#